data_560f4d50b57d35d9c365a8afcc787958
#
_entry.id   560f4d50b57d35d9c365a8afcc787958
#
_cell.length_a   1.000
_cell.length_b   1.000
_cell.length_c   1.000
_cell.angle_alpha   90.00
_cell.angle_beta   90.00
_cell.angle_gamma   90.00
#
_symmetry.space_group_name_H-M   'P 1'
#
loop_
_entity.id
_entity.type
_entity.pdbx_description
1 polymer ?
#
loop_
_entity_poly.entity_id
_entity_poly.type
_entity_poly.pdbx_seq_one_letter_code
_entity_poly.pdbx_strand_id
1 'polypeptide(L)'
;MSFVWANAAASGDAYREPFEKLFGLGANRGNNTNGIESYRNMAADDIQREVYNSSVSHNHDVTITGGTEKTKVLFALNYMDEQGMKINSYSKRAGASLKVNQKLADNVVVSLDARFSDIRNMGDEGTTNGSGSLLSSAYRFRPISTQHILGNLDALREGNVEQFGRASLWDAYSPVSKISDYEPLEINQNLRSTLSLDWELFKNLKYHTDLTYSNSWDQDKVWAGAVYNEYLDDSTGEKLYAGSVDYKKSDGWNLRWTNTMSYDFTLSKEHRLNLLVGHEVTDSGGSELRVKASHFPSNFTKDNAFAMINQYDKDHGTSSFSSNIDTANRILSFFGRVNYSLLDRYLLTVTFRADGSSKFSPEHRWGYFPAAAFGWRLSEEAFMKDIDWLDNLKLRLSYGTVGNDGISSDLWSQMWTSETDLRWQYAMGNNYWSSYDYATSEMANQDLKWETTITRNVGLDFGFFKNRLWGSVDLYWNTTKDLLMLTSIPGITGFTSTYANIGQTSNKGLELSLSGVLFENKDWSITAGMNINFNRGNVDELADNVSGLYGTSWASSSTFPTNDYILKEGSPVGIVRGFICDGFYTTDDFNYVDGKYILKEGIPDLGSFINPVHVEGRPEGQNAYPGLPKFRNMDDDNTVIDERDVTEIGDMNPVHTGGFNINATYKNFDLGMYFNWSYGNEIYNVNKLASMYCAKESGVYQNKLAFMKDAYKVYDIVDGELVRLTTPEQLNAANANAKYPLPYCENGVTSTLGIEDGSYLRLNTLTLGYSLPDKVLKKIGLDKLRIYGSVYNLFTITGYSGLDPEVSANSSQNNARYPTTGLDWGSYPRARSFVVGLNLAF
;
A
#
# COMPACT_ATOMS: atom_id res chain seq x y z
N MET A 1 -6.09 32.55 -0.64
CA MET A 1 -7.27 33.47 -0.57
C MET A 1 -7.75 33.86 -1.97
N SER A 2 -7.01 34.63 -2.77
CA SER A 2 -7.45 35.08 -4.12
C SER A 2 -7.91 33.93 -5.02
N PHE A 3 -7.21 32.82 -5.02
CA PHE A 3 -7.57 31.62 -5.79
C PHE A 3 -8.92 31.03 -5.32
N VAL A 4 -9.12 30.85 -4.03
CA VAL A 4 -10.38 30.31 -3.49
C VAL A 4 -11.54 31.27 -3.68
N TRP A 5 -11.30 32.58 -3.56
CA TRP A 5 -12.30 33.60 -3.87
C TRP A 5 -12.71 33.58 -5.34
N ALA A 6 -11.76 33.51 -6.25
CA ALA A 6 -12.01 33.36 -7.69
C ALA A 6 -12.82 32.10 -8.01
N ASN A 7 -12.49 30.99 -7.33
CA ASN A 7 -13.20 29.72 -7.47
C ASN A 7 -14.64 29.81 -6.95
N ALA A 8 -14.86 30.43 -5.80
CA ALA A 8 -16.19 30.68 -5.25
C ALA A 8 -17.03 31.57 -6.21
N ALA A 9 -16.42 32.62 -6.78
CA ALA A 9 -17.08 33.47 -7.74
C ALA A 9 -17.44 32.73 -9.04
N ALA A 10 -16.55 31.88 -9.54
CA ALA A 10 -16.79 31.06 -10.70
C ALA A 10 -17.90 30.03 -10.50
N SER A 11 -18.09 29.58 -9.25
CA SER A 11 -19.13 28.64 -8.85
C SER A 11 -20.50 29.29 -8.62
N GLY A 12 -20.56 30.62 -8.62
CA GLY A 12 -21.81 31.40 -8.51
C GLY A 12 -22.00 32.11 -7.19
N ASP A 13 -23.01 32.98 -7.11
CA ASP A 13 -23.27 33.85 -5.95
C ASP A 13 -23.56 33.06 -4.67
N ALA A 14 -24.20 31.92 -4.77
CA ALA A 14 -24.47 31.05 -3.63
C ALA A 14 -23.18 30.62 -2.91
N TYR A 15 -22.04 30.55 -3.59
CA TYR A 15 -20.72 30.25 -3.04
C TYR A 15 -19.91 31.51 -2.72
N ARG A 16 -20.01 32.51 -3.61
CA ARG A 16 -19.26 33.76 -3.49
C ARG A 16 -19.69 34.59 -2.26
N GLU A 17 -20.97 34.82 -2.09
CA GLU A 17 -21.47 35.70 -1.01
C GLU A 17 -21.12 35.20 0.41
N PRO A 18 -21.31 33.92 0.75
CA PRO A 18 -20.88 33.40 2.04
C PRO A 18 -19.38 33.55 2.29
N PHE A 19 -18.57 33.29 1.26
CA PHE A 19 -17.12 33.46 1.34
C PHE A 19 -16.74 34.93 1.59
N GLU A 20 -17.32 35.84 0.86
CA GLU A 20 -17.09 37.27 1.01
C GLU A 20 -17.53 37.79 2.42
N LYS A 21 -18.70 37.36 2.91
CA LYS A 21 -19.17 37.70 4.26
C LYS A 21 -18.18 37.18 5.32
N LEU A 22 -17.74 35.95 5.19
CA LEU A 22 -16.81 35.32 6.14
C LEU A 22 -15.47 36.07 6.21
N PHE A 23 -14.91 36.40 5.05
CA PHE A 23 -13.60 37.02 4.97
C PHE A 23 -13.63 38.55 4.86
N GLY A 24 -14.79 39.17 4.86
CA GLY A 24 -14.93 40.61 4.69
C GLY A 24 -14.37 41.08 3.36
N LEU A 25 -14.81 40.46 2.24
CA LEU A 25 -14.34 40.77 0.90
C LEU A 25 -15.46 41.33 0.01
N GLY A 26 -15.09 41.87 -1.12
CA GLY A 26 -16.04 42.39 -2.11
C GLY A 26 -17.00 43.40 -1.50
N ALA A 27 -18.30 43.28 -1.80
CA ALA A 27 -19.35 44.10 -1.22
C ALA A 27 -19.56 43.87 0.29
N ASN A 28 -19.07 42.80 0.82
CA ASN A 28 -19.26 42.36 2.20
C ASN A 28 -18.07 42.67 3.12
N ARG A 29 -17.33 43.73 2.88
CA ARG A 29 -16.09 44.08 3.59
C ARG A 29 -16.25 44.28 5.10
N GLY A 30 -17.41 44.68 5.60
CA GLY A 30 -17.63 44.96 7.01
C GLY A 30 -16.54 45.86 7.59
N ASN A 31 -15.83 45.38 8.62
CA ASN A 31 -14.71 46.09 9.25
C ASN A 31 -13.35 45.89 8.50
N ASN A 32 -13.30 45.05 7.49
CA ASN A 32 -12.07 44.79 6.71
C ASN A 32 -11.87 45.86 5.63
N THR A 33 -11.36 47.02 6.01
CA THR A 33 -11.20 48.17 5.11
C THR A 33 -10.23 47.93 3.96
N ASN A 34 -9.24 47.06 4.14
CA ASN A 34 -8.21 46.77 3.13
C ASN A 34 -8.55 45.54 2.26
N GLY A 35 -9.73 44.90 2.46
CA GLY A 35 -10.14 43.75 1.69
C GLY A 35 -9.14 42.61 1.72
N ILE A 36 -8.84 42.05 0.57
CA ILE A 36 -7.92 40.90 0.46
C ILE A 36 -6.49 41.22 0.86
N GLU A 37 -6.05 42.47 0.75
CA GLU A 37 -4.70 42.87 1.13
C GLU A 37 -4.43 42.71 2.63
N SER A 38 -5.46 42.74 3.46
CA SER A 38 -5.36 42.42 4.89
C SER A 38 -4.82 41.01 5.15
N TYR A 39 -5.03 40.09 4.22
CA TYR A 39 -4.57 38.69 4.32
C TYR A 39 -3.19 38.44 3.69
N ARG A 40 -2.64 39.40 2.93
CA ARG A 40 -1.37 39.23 2.21
C ARG A 40 -0.19 38.92 3.13
N ASN A 41 -0.12 39.62 4.26
CA ASN A 41 0.99 39.54 5.22
C ASN A 41 0.60 38.77 6.50
N MET A 42 -0.57 38.13 6.50
CA MET A 42 -1.02 37.32 7.62
C MET A 42 -0.20 36.03 7.67
N ALA A 43 0.22 35.63 8.87
CA ALA A 43 0.91 34.35 9.04
C ALA A 43 -0.06 33.20 8.70
N ALA A 44 0.39 32.31 7.81
CA ALA A 44 -0.36 31.12 7.48
C ALA A 44 -0.13 30.04 8.54
N ASP A 45 -1.17 29.32 8.90
CA ASP A 45 -1.05 28.11 9.70
C ASP A 45 -0.51 26.97 8.83
N ASP A 46 0.59 26.38 9.24
CA ASP A 46 1.20 25.22 8.56
C ASP A 46 0.65 23.93 9.16
N ILE A 47 -0.56 23.58 8.74
CA ILE A 47 -1.27 22.40 9.23
C ILE A 47 -0.47 21.11 8.98
N GLN A 48 0.30 21.02 7.88
CA GLN A 48 1.17 19.86 7.64
C GLN A 48 2.23 19.73 8.73
N ARG A 49 2.84 20.86 9.14
CA ARG A 49 3.82 20.86 10.20
C ARG A 49 3.22 20.54 11.57
N GLU A 50 1.97 20.88 11.80
CA GLU A 50 1.26 20.52 13.03
C GLU A 50 0.89 19.04 13.07
N VAL A 51 0.56 18.44 11.90
CA VAL A 51 0.25 17.01 11.78
C VAL A 51 1.51 16.16 11.88
N TYR A 52 2.67 16.67 11.39
CA TYR A 52 3.92 15.92 11.40
C TYR A 52 4.90 16.47 12.42
N ASN A 53 5.36 15.61 13.32
CA ASN A 53 6.31 15.94 14.37
C ASN A 53 7.62 15.14 14.24
N SER A 54 8.70 15.71 14.77
CA SER A 54 9.88 14.92 15.08
C SER A 54 9.61 14.10 16.33
N SER A 55 9.83 12.81 16.26
CA SER A 55 9.58 11.87 17.35
C SER A 55 10.87 11.21 17.82
N VAL A 56 10.86 10.72 19.05
CA VAL A 56 11.97 9.96 19.63
C VAL A 56 11.49 8.53 19.88
N SER A 57 12.22 7.59 19.28
CA SER A 57 11.95 6.16 19.40
C SER A 57 13.13 5.46 20.07
N HIS A 58 12.87 4.32 20.72
CA HIS A 58 13.94 3.52 21.31
C HIS A 58 13.67 2.02 21.17
N ASN A 59 14.76 1.25 21.04
CA ASN A 59 14.73 -0.21 20.95
C ASN A 59 15.76 -0.80 21.88
N HIS A 60 15.40 -1.86 22.62
CA HIS A 60 16.23 -2.57 23.57
C HIS A 60 16.13 -4.07 23.32
N ASP A 61 17.27 -4.69 23.08
CA ASP A 61 17.40 -6.13 22.89
C ASP A 61 18.37 -6.71 23.90
N VAL A 62 17.93 -7.73 24.65
CA VAL A 62 18.75 -8.46 25.59
C VAL A 62 18.69 -9.94 25.25
N THR A 63 19.84 -10.54 25.00
CA THR A 63 19.95 -11.97 24.73
C THR A 63 20.92 -12.61 25.72
N ILE A 64 20.46 -13.66 26.38
CA ILE A 64 21.23 -14.46 27.31
C ILE A 64 21.36 -15.86 26.73
N THR A 65 22.58 -16.32 26.58
CA THR A 65 22.87 -17.68 26.13
C THR A 65 23.69 -18.43 27.18
N GLY A 66 23.39 -19.69 27.37
CA GLY A 66 24.13 -20.50 28.30
C GLY A 66 23.84 -21.98 28.10
N GLY A 67 24.55 -22.80 28.86
CA GLY A 67 24.28 -24.22 28.85
C GLY A 67 25.50 -25.10 29.09
N THR A 68 25.31 -26.38 28.83
CA THR A 68 26.28 -27.45 28.92
C THR A 68 26.42 -28.16 27.56
N GLU A 69 27.25 -29.18 27.47
CA GLU A 69 27.31 -30.01 26.24
C GLU A 69 25.97 -30.68 25.90
N LYS A 70 25.10 -30.91 26.88
CA LYS A 70 23.80 -31.58 26.70
C LYS A 70 22.63 -30.63 26.62
N THR A 71 22.72 -29.49 27.30
CA THR A 71 21.63 -28.50 27.35
C THR A 71 22.13 -27.17 26.86
N LYS A 72 21.48 -26.60 25.88
CA LYS A 72 21.74 -25.23 25.38
C LYS A 72 20.47 -24.42 25.53
N VAL A 73 20.60 -23.25 26.15
CA VAL A 73 19.49 -22.34 26.37
C VAL A 73 19.80 -20.97 25.76
N LEU A 74 18.83 -20.40 25.06
CA LEU A 74 18.82 -19.02 24.66
C LEU A 74 17.52 -18.39 25.16
N PHE A 75 17.65 -17.26 25.84
CA PHE A 75 16.54 -16.44 26.26
C PHE A 75 16.78 -15.03 25.74
N ALA A 76 15.78 -14.47 25.02
CA ALA A 76 15.88 -13.12 24.49
C ALA A 76 14.62 -12.33 24.84
N LEU A 77 14.83 -11.06 25.18
CA LEU A 77 13.81 -10.06 25.40
C LEU A 77 14.05 -8.93 24.42
N ASN A 78 13.00 -8.43 23.80
CA ASN A 78 13.04 -7.21 23.01
C ASN A 78 11.91 -6.27 23.41
N TYR A 79 12.21 -4.99 23.44
CA TYR A 79 11.22 -3.94 23.63
C TYR A 79 11.52 -2.80 22.67
N MET A 80 10.51 -2.42 21.91
CA MET A 80 10.56 -1.31 20.95
C MET A 80 9.40 -0.36 21.24
N ASP A 81 9.69 0.94 21.29
CA ASP A 81 8.72 2.00 21.33
C ASP A 81 9.06 2.97 20.19
N GLU A 82 8.32 2.86 19.10
CA GLU A 82 8.49 3.66 17.90
C GLU A 82 7.35 4.67 17.80
N GLN A 83 7.70 5.95 17.91
CA GLN A 83 6.75 7.04 17.76
C GLN A 83 6.68 7.46 16.30
N GLY A 84 5.49 7.51 15.73
CA GLY A 84 5.27 7.94 14.36
C GLY A 84 5.56 9.44 14.15
N MET A 85 5.79 9.84 12.92
CA MET A 85 5.87 11.26 12.55
C MET A 85 4.52 11.96 12.67
N LYS A 86 3.43 11.26 12.36
CA LYS A 86 2.07 11.78 12.51
C LYS A 86 1.72 11.85 14.00
N ILE A 87 1.12 12.95 14.42
CA ILE A 87 0.59 13.05 15.78
C ILE A 87 -0.35 11.89 16.09
N ASN A 88 -0.43 11.50 17.36
CA ASN A 88 -1.26 10.39 17.82
C ASN A 88 -1.00 9.05 17.13
N SER A 89 0.28 8.78 16.74
CA SER A 89 0.66 7.51 16.14
C SER A 89 1.91 6.91 16.78
N TYR A 90 1.88 5.61 17.07
CA TYR A 90 3.02 4.86 17.59
C TYR A 90 2.88 3.36 17.31
N SER A 91 4.00 2.66 17.36
CA SER A 91 4.07 1.20 17.41
C SER A 91 4.93 0.77 18.60
N LYS A 92 4.36 -0.01 19.52
CA LYS A 92 5.06 -0.56 20.66
C LYS A 92 5.06 -2.06 20.57
N ARG A 93 6.23 -2.65 20.77
CA ARG A 93 6.39 -4.10 20.74
C ARG A 93 7.16 -4.58 21.93
N ALA A 94 6.60 -5.53 22.66
CA ALA A 94 7.31 -6.32 23.67
C ALA A 94 7.36 -7.78 23.20
N GLY A 95 8.52 -8.39 23.25
CA GLY A 95 8.70 -9.77 22.83
C GLY A 95 9.60 -10.54 23.80
N ALA A 96 9.30 -11.82 23.93
CA ALA A 96 10.13 -12.77 24.67
C ALA A 96 10.30 -14.05 23.83
N SER A 97 11.50 -14.58 23.78
CA SER A 97 11.77 -15.87 23.14
C SER A 97 12.64 -16.76 24.03
N LEU A 98 12.27 -18.03 24.07
CA LEU A 98 13.00 -19.09 24.80
C LEU A 98 13.29 -20.20 23.81
N LYS A 99 14.55 -20.53 23.63
CA LYS A 99 14.96 -21.72 22.90
C LYS A 99 15.77 -22.63 23.79
N VAL A 100 15.35 -23.89 23.91
CA VAL A 100 16.03 -24.92 24.69
C VAL A 100 16.32 -26.09 23.76
N ASN A 101 17.57 -26.48 23.65
CA ASN A 101 17.97 -27.70 22.97
C ASN A 101 18.54 -28.66 24.03
N GLN A 102 17.93 -29.86 24.14
CA GLN A 102 18.30 -30.89 25.11
C GLN A 102 18.72 -32.16 24.38
N LYS A 103 19.97 -32.53 24.52
CA LYS A 103 20.49 -33.82 24.08
C LYS A 103 20.09 -34.88 25.13
N LEU A 104 19.10 -35.71 24.78
CA LEU A 104 18.61 -36.79 25.64
C LEU A 104 19.53 -38.01 25.58
N ALA A 105 20.03 -38.32 24.38
CA ALA A 105 21.02 -39.36 24.11
C ALA A 105 21.96 -38.84 23.02
N ASP A 106 23.02 -39.57 22.67
CA ASP A 106 23.96 -39.13 21.63
C ASP A 106 23.31 -38.98 20.26
N ASN A 107 22.25 -39.71 20.02
CA ASN A 107 21.49 -39.72 18.79
C ASN A 107 20.08 -39.09 18.90
N VAL A 108 19.74 -38.48 20.07
CA VAL A 108 18.40 -37.88 20.27
C VAL A 108 18.54 -36.50 20.86
N VAL A 109 18.00 -35.53 20.14
CA VAL A 109 17.90 -34.11 20.56
C VAL A 109 16.44 -33.70 20.55
N VAL A 110 15.99 -33.11 21.65
CA VAL A 110 14.68 -32.44 21.73
C VAL A 110 14.90 -30.93 21.82
N SER A 111 14.14 -30.18 21.06
CA SER A 111 14.22 -28.72 21.06
C SER A 111 12.85 -28.11 21.31
N LEU A 112 12.82 -27.07 22.14
CA LEU A 112 11.65 -26.21 22.36
C LEU A 112 12.03 -24.80 21.88
N ASP A 113 11.23 -24.21 20.98
CA ASP A 113 11.31 -22.81 20.59
C ASP A 113 9.95 -22.15 20.88
N ALA A 114 9.90 -21.29 21.89
CA ALA A 114 8.69 -20.57 22.27
C ALA A 114 8.91 -19.07 22.14
N ARG A 115 7.98 -18.39 21.48
CA ARG A 115 8.04 -16.94 21.21
C ARG A 115 6.69 -16.32 21.53
N PHE A 116 6.74 -15.23 22.27
CA PHE A 116 5.59 -14.41 22.56
C PHE A 116 5.87 -12.98 22.09
N SER A 117 4.87 -12.33 21.53
CA SER A 117 4.91 -10.91 21.20
C SER A 117 3.59 -10.24 21.55
N ASP A 118 3.67 -9.02 22.08
CA ASP A 118 2.58 -8.07 22.27
C ASP A 118 2.93 -6.84 21.43
N ILE A 119 2.12 -6.53 20.44
CA ILE A 119 2.29 -5.40 19.54
C ILE A 119 1.09 -4.49 19.70
N ARG A 120 1.33 -3.21 19.91
CA ARG A 120 0.29 -2.18 20.05
C ARG A 120 0.57 -1.07 19.07
N ASN A 121 -0.32 -0.94 18.11
CA ASN A 121 -0.28 0.10 17.11
C ASN A 121 -1.37 1.11 17.40
N MET A 122 -1.01 2.38 17.37
CA MET A 122 -1.92 3.51 17.44
C MET A 122 -1.72 4.37 16.21
N GLY A 123 -2.79 4.83 15.62
CA GLY A 123 -2.73 5.69 14.44
C GLY A 123 -3.45 5.06 13.27
N ASP A 124 -3.95 5.92 12.41
CA ASP A 124 -4.60 5.53 11.17
C ASP A 124 -3.67 4.60 10.39
N GLU A 125 -4.20 3.52 9.85
CA GLU A 125 -3.44 2.48 9.11
C GLU A 125 -2.74 3.01 7.86
N GLY A 126 -2.51 4.28 7.70
CA GLY A 126 -1.78 4.89 6.57
C GLY A 126 -2.36 4.59 5.18
N THR A 127 -3.37 3.75 5.16
CA THR A 127 -3.97 3.14 3.98
C THR A 127 -5.27 3.81 3.57
N THR A 128 -5.77 4.75 4.34
CA THR A 128 -6.87 5.60 3.89
C THR A 128 -6.35 6.58 2.85
N ASN A 129 -5.95 5.99 1.75
CA ASN A 129 -5.66 6.69 0.51
C ASN A 129 -6.97 7.24 -0.01
N GLY A 130 -6.92 8.44 -0.54
CA GLY A 130 -8.08 9.06 -1.13
C GLY A 130 -8.45 10.39 -0.51
N SER A 131 -9.52 10.95 -1.03
CA SER A 131 -10.00 12.29 -0.63
C SER A 131 -10.37 12.38 0.84
N GLY A 132 -10.74 11.26 1.44
CA GLY A 132 -11.11 11.16 2.85
C GLY A 132 -9.96 10.94 3.82
N SER A 133 -8.72 10.76 3.34
CA SER A 133 -7.59 10.56 4.25
C SER A 133 -7.32 11.83 5.07
N LEU A 134 -7.05 11.64 6.36
CA LEU A 134 -6.71 12.76 7.24
C LEU A 134 -5.45 13.49 6.77
N LEU A 135 -4.53 12.80 6.10
CA LEU A 135 -3.33 13.41 5.52
C LEU A 135 -3.66 14.26 4.30
N SER A 136 -4.52 13.79 3.41
CA SER A 136 -4.97 14.60 2.27
C SER A 136 -5.78 15.81 2.72
N SER A 137 -6.52 15.69 3.81
CA SER A 137 -7.24 16.81 4.42
C SER A 137 -6.29 17.89 4.94
N ALA A 138 -5.09 17.52 5.43
CA ALA A 138 -4.14 18.47 6.00
C ALA A 138 -3.63 19.50 4.98
N TYR A 139 -3.35 19.13 3.73
CA TYR A 139 -2.90 20.10 2.72
C TYR A 139 -4.06 20.82 2.01
N ARG A 140 -5.27 20.27 2.06
CA ARG A 140 -6.48 20.91 1.53
C ARG A 140 -7.10 21.89 2.50
N PHE A 141 -6.77 21.77 3.79
CA PHE A 141 -7.30 22.64 4.82
C PHE A 141 -6.82 24.09 4.63
N ARG A 142 -7.65 25.02 5.05
CA ARG A 142 -7.35 26.46 4.95
C ARG A 142 -6.09 26.81 5.75
N PRO A 143 -5.21 27.65 5.20
CA PRO A 143 -4.01 28.09 5.91
C PRO A 143 -4.26 29.33 6.80
N ILE A 144 -5.52 29.63 7.16
CA ILE A 144 -5.90 30.77 7.99
C ILE A 144 -6.76 30.27 9.14
N SER A 145 -6.32 30.48 10.38
CA SER A 145 -7.08 30.10 11.57
C SER A 145 -8.34 30.95 11.75
N THR A 146 -9.31 30.42 12.50
CA THR A 146 -10.58 31.08 12.77
C THR A 146 -10.40 32.45 13.43
N GLN A 147 -9.39 32.62 14.29
CA GLN A 147 -9.06 33.89 14.97
C GLN A 147 -8.52 34.97 14.03
N HIS A 148 -8.07 34.62 12.85
CA HIS A 148 -7.58 35.58 11.85
C HIS A 148 -8.61 35.94 10.79
N ILE A 149 -9.84 35.46 10.91
CA ILE A 149 -10.95 35.82 10.03
C ILE A 149 -11.44 37.24 10.40
N LEU A 150 -11.44 38.12 9.42
CA LEU A 150 -11.77 39.53 9.60
C LEU A 150 -13.25 39.86 9.30
N GLY A 151 -13.97 38.94 8.69
CA GLY A 151 -15.37 39.08 8.36
C GLY A 151 -16.31 38.64 9.50
N ASN A 152 -17.50 38.23 9.11
CA ASN A 152 -18.52 37.80 10.06
C ASN A 152 -18.52 36.28 10.25
N LEU A 153 -18.10 35.82 11.40
CA LEU A 153 -18.13 34.39 11.77
C LEU A 153 -19.56 33.82 11.86
N ASP A 154 -20.56 34.68 12.13
CA ASP A 154 -21.96 34.25 12.12
C ASP A 154 -22.46 33.85 10.74
N ALA A 155 -21.76 34.29 9.66
CA ALA A 155 -22.03 33.82 8.32
C ALA A 155 -21.77 32.31 8.14
N LEU A 156 -20.95 31.72 9.00
CA LEU A 156 -20.78 30.24 9.08
C LEU A 156 -22.01 29.57 9.69
N ARG A 157 -22.73 30.27 10.54
CA ARG A 157 -23.90 29.77 11.28
C ARG A 157 -25.21 29.97 10.53
N GLU A 158 -25.38 31.11 9.86
CA GLU A 158 -26.67 31.53 9.31
C GLU A 158 -26.93 31.01 7.90
N GLY A 159 -25.90 30.66 7.14
CA GLY A 159 -26.12 30.71 5.70
C GLY A 159 -26.19 29.39 4.98
N ASN A 160 -25.70 28.31 5.50
CA ASN A 160 -25.43 27.21 4.57
C ASN A 160 -25.43 25.80 5.16
N VAL A 161 -25.82 25.62 6.39
CA VAL A 161 -25.93 24.30 6.99
C VAL A 161 -27.02 23.47 6.29
N GLU A 162 -28.09 24.10 5.83
CA GLU A 162 -29.19 23.41 5.13
C GLU A 162 -28.90 23.17 3.65
N GLN A 163 -28.12 24.01 2.98
CA GLN A 163 -27.92 23.94 1.53
C GLN A 163 -26.65 23.17 1.11
N PHE A 164 -25.56 23.24 1.90
CA PHE A 164 -24.27 22.66 1.52
C PHE A 164 -23.62 21.76 2.57
N GLY A 165 -24.18 21.68 3.77
CA GLY A 165 -23.54 21.06 4.91
C GLY A 165 -22.31 21.84 5.44
N ARG A 166 -21.92 21.65 6.67
CA ARG A 166 -20.75 22.33 7.30
C ARG A 166 -19.44 22.11 6.56
N ALA A 167 -19.27 20.93 5.99
CA ALA A 167 -18.04 20.52 5.31
C ALA A 167 -17.77 21.29 4.02
N SER A 168 -18.74 21.95 3.44
CA SER A 168 -18.58 22.58 2.13
C SER A 168 -18.07 24.02 2.20
N LEU A 169 -18.49 24.79 3.17
CA LEU A 169 -18.04 26.19 3.31
C LEU A 169 -16.70 26.26 4.02
N TRP A 170 -16.49 25.31 4.94
CA TRP A 170 -15.36 25.32 5.81
C TRP A 170 -15.33 24.03 6.61
N ASP A 171 -14.28 23.27 6.51
CA ASP A 171 -14.05 22.21 7.47
C ASP A 171 -14.03 22.82 8.86
N ALA A 172 -15.11 22.65 9.60
CA ALA A 172 -15.31 23.29 10.90
C ALA A 172 -14.20 22.90 11.88
N TYR A 173 -13.61 21.73 11.66
CA TYR A 173 -12.59 21.17 12.53
C TYR A 173 -11.29 20.97 11.76
N SER A 174 -10.19 21.43 12.33
CA SER A 174 -8.89 21.23 11.73
C SER A 174 -8.55 19.71 11.65
N PRO A 175 -7.81 19.28 10.64
CA PRO A 175 -7.30 17.89 10.59
C PRO A 175 -6.55 17.49 11.86
N VAL A 176 -5.84 18.42 12.49
CA VAL A 176 -5.13 18.20 13.77
C VAL A 176 -6.12 17.82 14.87
N SER A 177 -7.24 18.54 14.98
CA SER A 177 -8.28 18.25 15.99
C SER A 177 -8.95 16.89 15.71
N LYS A 178 -9.25 16.59 14.46
CA LYS A 178 -9.82 15.29 14.07
C LYS A 178 -8.85 14.13 14.36
N ILE A 179 -7.57 14.27 13.99
CA ILE A 179 -6.54 13.24 14.28
C ILE A 179 -6.39 13.04 15.79
N SER A 180 -6.44 14.13 16.58
CA SER A 180 -6.30 14.04 18.04
C SER A 180 -7.51 13.41 18.74
N ASP A 181 -8.67 13.43 18.09
CA ASP A 181 -9.93 12.86 18.60
C ASP A 181 -10.26 11.48 18.01
N TYR A 182 -9.32 10.91 17.24
CA TYR A 182 -9.43 9.59 16.63
C TYR A 182 -8.33 8.67 17.13
N GLU A 183 -8.72 7.58 17.79
CA GLU A 183 -7.77 6.64 18.40
C GLU A 183 -8.05 5.20 17.93
N PRO A 184 -7.51 4.77 16.79
CA PRO A 184 -7.57 3.40 16.33
C PRO A 184 -6.42 2.59 16.95
N LEU A 185 -6.69 1.96 18.07
CA LEU A 185 -5.73 1.12 18.80
C LEU A 185 -5.88 -0.34 18.39
N GLU A 186 -4.85 -0.88 17.76
CA GLU A 186 -4.67 -2.31 17.53
C GLU A 186 -3.79 -2.94 18.60
N ILE A 187 -4.19 -4.09 19.11
CA ILE A 187 -3.41 -4.92 20.04
C ILE A 187 -3.32 -6.31 19.45
N ASN A 188 -2.13 -6.70 19.04
CA ASN A 188 -1.86 -8.01 18.44
C ASN A 188 -0.94 -8.81 19.37
N GLN A 189 -1.46 -9.87 19.96
CA GLN A 189 -0.70 -10.79 20.80
C GLN A 189 -0.54 -12.13 20.09
N ASN A 190 0.68 -12.62 20.01
CA ASN A 190 0.96 -13.87 19.34
C ASN A 190 1.87 -14.75 20.21
N LEU A 191 1.47 -16.00 20.40
CA LEU A 191 2.28 -17.06 20.98
C LEU A 191 2.53 -18.14 19.94
N ARG A 192 3.79 -18.42 19.66
CA ARG A 192 4.21 -19.55 18.83
C ARG A 192 5.13 -20.46 19.59
N SER A 193 4.82 -21.74 19.61
CA SER A 193 5.64 -22.77 20.26
C SER A 193 5.89 -23.90 19.28
N THR A 194 7.15 -24.27 19.11
CA THR A 194 7.57 -25.42 18.31
C THR A 194 8.32 -26.40 19.18
N LEU A 195 7.84 -27.63 19.22
CA LEU A 195 8.52 -28.78 19.83
C LEU A 195 9.09 -29.62 18.69
N SER A 196 10.41 -29.82 18.72
CA SER A 196 11.12 -30.57 17.68
C SER A 196 11.83 -31.79 18.31
N LEU A 197 11.85 -32.88 17.57
CA LEU A 197 12.64 -34.06 17.90
C LEU A 197 13.52 -34.42 16.69
N ASP A 198 14.82 -34.41 16.88
CA ASP A 198 15.82 -34.96 15.97
C ASP A 198 16.29 -36.29 16.51
N TRP A 199 16.07 -37.37 15.75
CA TRP A 199 16.46 -38.70 16.14
C TRP A 199 17.24 -39.41 15.04
N GLU A 200 18.51 -39.67 15.28
CA GLU A 200 19.32 -40.54 14.39
C GLU A 200 19.01 -41.99 14.74
N LEU A 201 18.09 -42.59 13.97
CA LEU A 201 17.63 -43.99 14.18
C LEU A 201 18.76 -45.01 13.99
N PHE A 202 19.50 -44.81 12.87
CA PHE A 202 20.68 -45.57 12.49
C PHE A 202 21.69 -44.62 11.90
N LYS A 203 22.91 -45.05 11.69
CA LYS A 203 23.93 -44.25 11.04
C LYS A 203 23.40 -43.71 9.71
N ASN A 204 23.38 -42.40 9.52
CA ASN A 204 22.90 -41.67 8.35
C ASN A 204 21.37 -41.68 8.12
N LEU A 205 20.57 -42.38 8.96
CA LEU A 205 19.11 -42.31 8.91
C LEU A 205 18.58 -41.40 10.03
N LYS A 206 18.04 -40.25 9.66
CA LYS A 206 17.51 -39.27 10.60
C LYS A 206 16.01 -39.15 10.47
N TYR A 207 15.33 -39.21 11.56
CA TYR A 207 13.94 -38.83 11.70
C TYR A 207 13.86 -37.48 12.39
N HIS A 208 13.09 -36.56 11.80
CA HIS A 208 12.82 -35.25 12.39
C HIS A 208 11.32 -35.01 12.41
N THR A 209 10.82 -34.50 13.53
CA THR A 209 9.44 -34.11 13.67
C THR A 209 9.35 -32.76 14.38
N ASP A 210 8.50 -31.87 13.82
CA ASP A 210 8.15 -30.58 14.38
C ASP A 210 6.66 -30.51 14.63
N LEU A 211 6.28 -30.17 15.85
CA LEU A 211 4.92 -29.79 16.21
C LEU A 211 4.90 -28.31 16.57
N THR A 212 4.33 -27.49 15.70
CA THR A 212 4.19 -26.05 15.93
C THR A 212 2.74 -25.71 16.23
N TYR A 213 2.51 -25.03 17.33
CA TYR A 213 1.24 -24.41 17.67
C TYR A 213 1.42 -22.91 17.78
N SER A 214 0.58 -22.16 17.04
CA SER A 214 0.53 -20.71 17.11
C SER A 214 -0.87 -20.28 17.51
N ASN A 215 -0.95 -19.30 18.39
CA ASN A 215 -2.21 -18.66 18.77
C ASN A 215 -2.07 -17.14 18.71
N SER A 216 -3.05 -16.48 18.13
CA SER A 216 -3.15 -15.03 18.08
C SER A 216 -4.39 -14.54 18.81
N TRP A 217 -4.26 -13.42 19.51
CA TRP A 217 -5.35 -12.70 20.16
C TRP A 217 -5.27 -11.24 19.71
N ASP A 218 -6.19 -10.85 18.85
CA ASP A 218 -6.17 -9.55 18.23
C ASP A 218 -7.36 -8.72 18.73
N GLN A 219 -7.14 -7.45 19.04
CA GLN A 219 -8.16 -6.52 19.45
C GLN A 219 -7.96 -5.19 18.73
N ASP A 220 -8.98 -4.78 17.98
CA ASP A 220 -9.05 -3.46 17.37
C ASP A 220 -10.05 -2.63 18.21
N LYS A 221 -9.56 -1.54 18.78
CA LYS A 221 -10.33 -0.61 19.61
C LYS A 221 -10.28 0.77 18.96
N VAL A 222 -11.29 1.08 18.15
CA VAL A 222 -11.38 2.38 17.51
C VAL A 222 -12.33 3.26 18.29
N TRP A 223 -11.81 4.38 18.80
CA TRP A 223 -12.57 5.47 19.34
C TRP A 223 -12.57 6.64 18.35
N ALA A 224 -13.73 7.11 17.97
CA ALA A 224 -13.92 8.34 17.24
C ALA A 224 -14.76 9.29 18.08
N GLY A 225 -14.15 10.37 18.54
CA GLY A 225 -14.78 11.29 19.46
C GLY A 225 -15.75 12.26 18.81
N ALA A 226 -16.21 13.24 19.58
CA ALA A 226 -17.22 14.20 19.15
C ALA A 226 -16.75 15.11 18.00
N VAL A 227 -15.48 15.48 18.00
CA VAL A 227 -14.88 16.31 16.93
C VAL A 227 -14.73 15.52 15.64
N TYR A 228 -14.27 14.27 15.73
CA TYR A 228 -14.10 13.40 14.56
C TYR A 228 -15.45 13.11 13.89
N ASN A 229 -16.48 12.79 14.67
CA ASN A 229 -17.83 12.49 14.19
C ASN A 229 -18.70 13.72 13.95
N GLU A 230 -18.20 14.92 14.26
CA GLU A 230 -18.93 16.19 14.15
C GLU A 230 -20.21 16.23 15.03
N TYR A 231 -20.14 15.62 16.22
CA TYR A 231 -21.24 15.57 17.21
C TYR A 231 -21.22 16.78 18.15
N LEU A 232 -21.07 17.97 17.58
CA LEU A 232 -21.15 19.22 18.35
C LEU A 232 -22.36 20.01 17.90
N ASP A 233 -22.97 20.76 18.88
CA ASP A 233 -24.01 21.72 18.58
C ASP A 233 -23.45 22.89 17.76
N ASP A 234 -24.12 23.24 16.69
CA ASP A 234 -23.66 24.22 15.74
C ASP A 234 -23.60 25.64 16.30
N SER A 235 -24.50 25.94 17.25
CA SER A 235 -24.64 27.27 17.80
C SER A 235 -23.78 27.50 19.04
N THR A 236 -23.61 26.47 19.87
CA THR A 236 -22.91 26.56 21.15
C THR A 236 -21.53 25.94 21.14
N GLY A 237 -21.26 24.99 20.19
CA GLY A 237 -20.05 24.16 20.17
C GLY A 237 -20.02 23.11 21.30
N GLU A 238 -21.12 22.94 22.04
CA GLU A 238 -21.21 21.90 23.07
C GLU A 238 -21.34 20.51 22.46
N LYS A 239 -20.87 19.49 23.17
CA LYS A 239 -21.00 18.11 22.75
C LYS A 239 -22.45 17.64 22.87
N LEU A 240 -23.05 17.32 21.75
CA LEU A 240 -24.31 16.58 21.64
C LEU A 240 -24.11 15.12 22.07
N TYR A 241 -23.06 14.49 21.57
CA TYR A 241 -22.67 13.12 21.89
C TYR A 241 -21.18 13.03 22.12
N ALA A 242 -20.72 12.03 22.89
CA ALA A 242 -19.31 11.85 23.20
C ALA A 242 -18.50 11.28 22.00
N GLY A 243 -19.11 10.41 21.20
CA GLY A 243 -18.41 9.77 20.10
C GLY A 243 -18.99 8.42 19.69
N SER A 244 -18.19 7.60 19.04
CA SER A 244 -18.51 6.24 18.61
C SER A 244 -17.40 5.26 18.94
N VAL A 245 -17.77 3.98 19.05
CA VAL A 245 -16.89 2.84 19.31
C VAL A 245 -17.02 1.83 18.19
N ASP A 246 -15.89 1.32 17.70
CA ASP A 246 -15.79 0.11 16.91
C ASP A 246 -14.83 -0.85 17.63
N TYR A 247 -15.35 -1.93 18.18
CA TYR A 247 -14.57 -2.90 18.94
C TYR A 247 -14.64 -4.26 18.26
N LYS A 248 -13.50 -4.72 17.82
CA LYS A 248 -13.31 -6.04 17.21
C LYS A 248 -12.40 -6.87 18.10
N LYS A 249 -12.75 -8.12 18.30
CA LYS A 249 -11.91 -9.12 18.95
C LYS A 249 -11.85 -10.35 18.10
N SER A 250 -10.63 -10.81 17.78
CA SER A 250 -10.39 -12.01 17.00
C SER A 250 -9.44 -12.94 17.76
N ASP A 251 -9.73 -14.23 17.69
CA ASP A 251 -8.89 -15.29 18.20
C ASP A 251 -8.55 -16.20 17.01
N GLY A 252 -7.27 -16.39 16.74
CA GLY A 252 -6.77 -17.26 15.66
C GLY A 252 -5.87 -18.36 16.18
N TRP A 253 -5.91 -19.52 15.58
CA TRP A 253 -5.00 -20.62 15.91
C TRP A 253 -4.51 -21.35 14.66
N ASN A 254 -3.28 -21.86 14.73
CA ASN A 254 -2.68 -22.68 13.69
C ASN A 254 -1.86 -23.80 14.32
N LEU A 255 -2.15 -25.02 13.91
CA LEU A 255 -1.40 -26.21 14.26
C LEU A 255 -0.71 -26.75 13.01
N ARG A 256 0.60 -26.94 13.07
CA ARG A 256 1.37 -27.57 12.00
C ARG A 256 2.19 -28.72 12.58
N TRP A 257 2.06 -29.89 11.97
CA TRP A 257 2.83 -31.07 12.32
C TRP A 257 3.54 -31.62 11.10
N THR A 258 4.87 -31.53 11.10
CA THR A 258 5.73 -31.96 10.01
C THR A 258 6.57 -33.15 10.46
N ASN A 259 6.64 -34.18 9.64
CA ASN A 259 7.49 -35.35 9.89
C ASN A 259 8.33 -35.60 8.65
N THR A 260 9.63 -35.79 8.85
CA THR A 260 10.56 -36.10 7.77
C THR A 260 11.49 -37.24 8.15
N MET A 261 11.83 -38.02 7.17
CA MET A 261 12.86 -39.03 7.27
C MET A 261 13.89 -38.81 6.18
N SER A 262 15.15 -38.66 6.56
CA SER A 262 16.25 -38.41 5.60
C SER A 262 17.32 -39.49 5.75
N TYR A 263 17.86 -39.90 4.62
CA TYR A 263 18.95 -40.89 4.57
C TYR A 263 20.09 -40.41 3.68
N ASP A 264 21.29 -40.38 4.21
CA ASP A 264 22.51 -39.99 3.55
C ASP A 264 23.28 -41.21 3.07
N PHE A 265 23.33 -41.40 1.73
CA PHE A 265 24.11 -42.46 1.11
C PHE A 265 25.44 -41.93 0.59
N THR A 266 26.52 -42.60 0.93
CA THR A 266 27.81 -42.42 0.28
C THR A 266 28.17 -43.73 -0.40
N LEU A 267 27.74 -43.83 -1.68
CA LEU A 267 28.03 -45.05 -2.47
C LEU A 267 29.52 -45.19 -2.79
N SER A 268 30.17 -44.05 -3.03
CA SER A 268 31.65 -43.94 -3.19
C SER A 268 32.06 -42.50 -2.86
N LYS A 269 33.35 -42.20 -2.88
CA LYS A 269 33.82 -40.80 -2.77
C LYS A 269 33.25 -39.88 -3.85
N GLU A 270 32.83 -40.44 -4.96
CA GLU A 270 32.35 -39.73 -6.15
C GLU A 270 30.83 -39.59 -6.18
N HIS A 271 30.10 -40.48 -5.48
CA HIS A 271 28.63 -40.56 -5.51
C HIS A 271 28.05 -40.33 -4.11
N ARG A 272 27.43 -39.18 -3.93
CA ARG A 272 26.67 -38.86 -2.71
C ARG A 272 25.21 -38.65 -3.04
N LEU A 273 24.35 -39.28 -2.26
CA LEU A 273 22.90 -39.25 -2.41
C LEU A 273 22.26 -38.93 -1.06
N ASN A 274 21.41 -37.92 -1.01
CA ASN A 274 20.54 -37.64 0.12
C ASN A 274 19.08 -37.83 -0.32
N LEU A 275 18.37 -38.71 0.38
CA LEU A 275 16.94 -38.94 0.19
C LEU A 275 16.18 -38.35 1.36
N LEU A 276 15.07 -37.69 1.08
CA LEU A 276 14.16 -37.20 2.10
C LEU A 276 12.72 -37.52 1.67
N VAL A 277 11.95 -38.05 2.62
CA VAL A 277 10.49 -38.20 2.48
C VAL A 277 9.83 -37.58 3.71
N GLY A 278 8.66 -37.04 3.53
CA GLY A 278 7.93 -36.41 4.64
C GLY A 278 6.46 -36.24 4.37
N HIS A 279 5.76 -35.95 5.44
CA HIS A 279 4.38 -35.49 5.40
C HIS A 279 4.19 -34.30 6.36
N GLU A 280 3.21 -33.48 6.06
CA GLU A 280 2.86 -32.31 6.86
C GLU A 280 1.33 -32.20 6.95
N VAL A 281 0.85 -31.85 8.12
CA VAL A 281 -0.56 -31.51 8.37
C VAL A 281 -0.58 -30.10 8.92
N THR A 282 -1.39 -29.24 8.31
CA THR A 282 -1.72 -27.92 8.83
C THR A 282 -3.22 -27.85 9.09
N ASP A 283 -3.62 -27.36 10.25
CA ASP A 283 -5.01 -27.08 10.61
C ASP A 283 -5.05 -25.71 11.28
N SER A 284 -5.95 -24.85 10.81
CA SER A 284 -6.06 -23.48 11.30
C SER A 284 -7.51 -23.03 11.30
N GLY A 285 -7.84 -22.15 12.23
CA GLY A 285 -9.17 -21.58 12.36
C GLY A 285 -9.15 -20.36 13.26
N GLY A 286 -10.29 -19.75 13.44
CA GLY A 286 -10.43 -18.57 14.25
C GLY A 286 -11.87 -18.22 14.55
N SER A 287 -12.04 -17.16 15.30
CA SER A 287 -13.34 -16.53 15.52
C SER A 287 -13.18 -15.02 15.64
N GLU A 288 -14.22 -14.31 15.25
CA GLU A 288 -14.28 -12.87 15.32
C GLU A 288 -15.60 -12.44 15.96
N LEU A 289 -15.52 -11.44 16.82
CA LEU A 289 -16.65 -10.69 17.34
C LEU A 289 -16.40 -9.21 17.12
N ARG A 290 -17.34 -8.51 16.49
CA ARG A 290 -17.26 -7.07 16.27
C ARG A 290 -18.52 -6.38 16.76
N VAL A 291 -18.34 -5.31 17.50
CA VAL A 291 -19.42 -4.48 18.04
C VAL A 291 -19.14 -3.03 17.69
N LYS A 292 -20.11 -2.38 17.04
CA LYS A 292 -20.08 -0.95 16.77
C LYS A 292 -21.24 -0.29 17.50
N ALA A 293 -21.01 0.91 18.01
CA ALA A 293 -22.08 1.76 18.54
C ALA A 293 -21.68 3.23 18.41
N SER A 294 -22.67 4.10 18.23
CA SER A 294 -22.46 5.53 18.04
C SER A 294 -23.41 6.33 18.94
N HIS A 295 -23.18 7.63 19.08
CA HIS A 295 -24.00 8.55 19.86
C HIS A 295 -24.04 8.20 21.34
N PHE A 296 -22.87 8.08 21.97
CA PHE A 296 -22.79 7.93 23.43
C PHE A 296 -23.15 9.25 24.15
N PRO A 297 -23.73 9.20 25.38
CA PRO A 297 -24.01 10.38 26.14
C PRO A 297 -22.82 11.35 26.21
N SER A 298 -23.06 12.65 26.08
CA SER A 298 -22.03 13.69 25.97
C SER A 298 -20.99 13.70 27.10
N ASN A 299 -21.35 13.21 28.29
CA ASN A 299 -20.48 13.07 29.44
C ASN A 299 -19.67 11.76 29.50
N PHE A 300 -19.83 10.86 28.54
CA PHE A 300 -19.02 9.63 28.50
C PHE A 300 -17.59 9.93 28.12
N THR A 301 -16.69 9.23 28.79
CA THR A 301 -15.28 9.10 28.31
C THR A 301 -15.17 7.92 27.35
N LYS A 302 -14.07 7.84 26.65
CA LYS A 302 -13.69 6.67 25.83
C LYS A 302 -13.83 5.37 26.62
N ASP A 303 -13.24 5.32 27.83
CA ASP A 303 -13.25 4.12 28.66
C ASP A 303 -14.67 3.72 29.09
N ASN A 304 -15.53 4.72 29.41
CA ASN A 304 -16.93 4.47 29.72
C ASN A 304 -17.68 3.89 28.51
N ALA A 305 -17.41 4.40 27.31
CA ALA A 305 -18.05 3.92 26.09
C ALA A 305 -17.66 2.46 25.78
N PHE A 306 -16.38 2.10 25.92
CA PHE A 306 -15.94 0.70 25.76
C PHE A 306 -16.47 -0.21 26.87
N ALA A 307 -16.58 0.27 28.10
CA ALA A 307 -17.09 -0.53 29.22
C ALA A 307 -18.61 -0.75 29.15
N MET A 308 -19.34 0.19 28.55
CA MET A 308 -20.80 0.22 28.54
C MET A 308 -21.34 0.46 27.13
N ILE A 309 -20.93 -0.36 26.15
CA ILE A 309 -21.26 -0.20 24.72
C ILE A 309 -22.79 -0.16 24.49
N ASN A 310 -23.59 -0.81 25.36
CA ASN A 310 -25.04 -0.86 25.27
C ASN A 310 -25.75 0.42 25.75
N GLN A 311 -25.02 1.43 26.24
CA GLN A 311 -25.56 2.70 26.73
C GLN A 311 -25.52 3.83 25.69
N TYR A 312 -25.43 3.48 24.41
CA TYR A 312 -25.56 4.45 23.32
C TYR A 312 -27.03 4.96 23.24
N ASP A 313 -27.23 6.15 22.69
CA ASP A 313 -28.56 6.69 22.42
C ASP A 313 -29.26 5.84 21.34
N LYS A 314 -30.34 5.18 21.72
CA LYS A 314 -31.07 4.26 20.84
C LYS A 314 -31.97 4.96 19.83
N ASP A 315 -32.30 6.23 20.08
CA ASP A 315 -33.20 6.99 19.22
C ASP A 315 -32.43 7.65 18.06
N HIS A 316 -31.17 8.02 18.29
CA HIS A 316 -30.34 8.73 17.30
C HIS A 316 -29.10 7.94 16.87
N GLY A 317 -28.61 7.04 17.71
CA GLY A 317 -27.42 6.26 17.45
C GLY A 317 -27.69 4.97 16.69
N THR A 318 -26.62 4.39 16.20
CA THR A 318 -26.64 3.09 15.54
C THR A 318 -25.80 2.09 16.30
N SER A 319 -26.18 0.82 16.24
CA SER A 319 -25.34 -0.28 16.70
C SER A 319 -25.35 -1.42 15.70
N SER A 320 -24.25 -2.14 15.64
CA SER A 320 -24.17 -3.38 14.89
C SER A 320 -23.34 -4.41 15.65
N PHE A 321 -23.77 -5.66 15.54
CA PHE A 321 -23.10 -6.80 16.14
C PHE A 321 -22.84 -7.80 15.01
N SER A 322 -21.63 -8.28 14.88
CA SER A 322 -21.29 -9.36 13.97
C SER A 322 -20.38 -10.35 14.66
N SER A 323 -20.57 -11.62 14.36
CA SER A 323 -19.68 -12.69 14.79
C SER A 323 -19.43 -13.63 13.64
N ASN A 324 -18.23 -14.16 13.56
CA ASN A 324 -17.85 -15.17 12.59
C ASN A 324 -17.03 -16.25 13.27
N ILE A 325 -17.20 -17.48 12.83
CA ILE A 325 -16.32 -18.61 13.14
C ILE A 325 -15.76 -19.07 11.80
N ASP A 326 -14.46 -18.96 11.65
CA ASP A 326 -13.82 -19.33 10.40
C ASP A 326 -13.95 -20.83 10.17
N THR A 327 -14.30 -21.21 8.95
CA THR A 327 -14.21 -22.59 8.53
C THR A 327 -12.76 -23.06 8.63
N ALA A 328 -12.51 -24.16 9.31
CA ALA A 328 -11.18 -24.70 9.51
C ALA A 328 -10.50 -24.97 8.16
N ASN A 329 -9.35 -24.31 7.94
CA ASN A 329 -8.53 -24.55 6.76
C ASN A 329 -7.52 -25.65 7.05
N ARG A 330 -7.63 -26.76 6.31
CA ARG A 330 -6.80 -27.96 6.50
C ARG A 330 -6.01 -28.25 5.24
N ILE A 331 -4.72 -28.48 5.41
CA ILE A 331 -3.83 -28.92 4.34
C ILE A 331 -3.12 -30.20 4.80
N LEU A 332 -3.18 -31.22 3.95
CA LEU A 332 -2.42 -32.46 4.11
C LEU A 332 -1.42 -32.56 2.95
N SER A 333 -0.16 -32.70 3.26
CA SER A 333 0.92 -32.70 2.27
C SER A 333 1.77 -33.95 2.40
N PHE A 334 2.21 -34.51 1.25
CA PHE A 334 3.24 -35.52 1.15
C PHE A 334 4.33 -35.04 0.21
N PHE A 335 5.58 -35.20 0.59
CA PHE A 335 6.70 -34.74 -0.22
C PHE A 335 7.91 -35.64 -0.15
N GLY A 336 8.70 -35.60 -1.21
CA GLY A 336 9.98 -36.28 -1.30
C GLY A 336 11.01 -35.45 -2.05
N ARG A 337 12.27 -35.65 -1.71
CA ARG A 337 13.42 -34.99 -2.33
C ARG A 337 14.58 -35.95 -2.50
N VAL A 338 15.20 -35.88 -3.65
CA VAL A 338 16.45 -36.57 -3.97
C VAL A 338 17.49 -35.51 -4.31
N ASN A 339 18.57 -35.48 -3.54
CA ASN A 339 19.77 -34.71 -3.87
C ASN A 339 20.86 -35.69 -4.25
N TYR A 340 21.40 -35.54 -5.45
CA TYR A 340 22.48 -36.34 -5.96
C TYR A 340 23.67 -35.48 -6.36
N SER A 341 24.85 -35.84 -5.88
CA SER A 341 26.12 -35.21 -6.23
C SER A 341 27.06 -36.24 -6.84
N LEU A 342 27.48 -35.98 -8.07
CA LEU A 342 28.47 -36.78 -8.76
C LEU A 342 29.76 -35.98 -8.87
N LEU A 343 30.88 -36.56 -8.36
CA LEU A 343 32.23 -35.96 -8.40
C LEU A 343 32.31 -34.56 -7.78
N ASP A 344 31.33 -34.16 -7.00
CA ASP A 344 31.13 -32.76 -6.54
C ASP A 344 31.03 -31.72 -7.66
N ARG A 345 30.80 -32.18 -8.89
CA ARG A 345 30.65 -31.32 -10.08
C ARG A 345 29.25 -31.27 -10.62
N TYR A 346 28.56 -32.41 -10.69
CA TYR A 346 27.20 -32.52 -11.20
C TYR A 346 26.26 -32.71 -10.04
N LEU A 347 25.39 -31.71 -9.85
CA LEU A 347 24.45 -31.65 -8.72
C LEU A 347 23.05 -31.76 -9.29
N LEU A 348 22.27 -32.72 -8.83
CA LEU A 348 20.88 -32.90 -9.23
C LEU A 348 20.00 -32.90 -8.00
N THR A 349 18.97 -32.06 -8.00
CA THR A 349 17.90 -32.09 -7.02
C THR A 349 16.58 -32.33 -7.70
N VAL A 350 15.82 -33.34 -7.25
CA VAL A 350 14.46 -33.61 -7.70
C VAL A 350 13.56 -33.59 -6.49
N THR A 351 12.45 -32.84 -6.55
CA THR A 351 11.44 -32.77 -5.53
C THR A 351 10.07 -33.07 -6.12
N PHE A 352 9.24 -33.71 -5.32
CA PHE A 352 7.83 -33.90 -5.61
C PHE A 352 7.02 -33.59 -4.36
N ARG A 353 5.96 -32.80 -4.52
CA ARG A 353 5.03 -32.46 -3.44
C ARG A 353 3.60 -32.64 -3.93
N ALA A 354 2.76 -33.25 -3.09
CA ALA A 354 1.33 -33.37 -3.26
C ALA A 354 0.65 -32.71 -2.06
N ASP A 355 -0.20 -31.73 -2.31
CA ASP A 355 -0.91 -30.96 -1.28
C ASP A 355 -2.41 -31.08 -1.47
N GLY A 356 -3.14 -31.46 -0.41
CA GLY A 356 -4.58 -31.54 -0.40
C GLY A 356 -5.15 -30.43 0.50
N SER A 357 -5.86 -29.45 -0.09
CA SER A 357 -6.46 -28.32 0.63
C SER A 357 -7.98 -28.49 0.80
N SER A 358 -8.49 -28.20 1.99
CA SER A 358 -9.95 -28.22 2.27
C SER A 358 -10.71 -27.09 1.59
N LYS A 359 -10.01 -26.08 1.04
CA LYS A 359 -10.63 -24.97 0.30
C LYS A 359 -11.22 -25.36 -1.05
N PHE A 360 -10.90 -26.57 -1.54
CA PHE A 360 -11.39 -27.11 -2.80
C PHE A 360 -12.31 -28.32 -2.56
N SER A 361 -13.17 -28.60 -3.54
CA SER A 361 -14.04 -29.78 -3.51
C SER A 361 -13.23 -31.07 -3.38
N PRO A 362 -13.82 -32.17 -2.89
CA PRO A 362 -13.14 -33.46 -2.76
C PRO A 362 -12.45 -33.96 -4.02
N GLU A 363 -13.01 -33.66 -5.21
CA GLU A 363 -12.49 -34.09 -6.50
C GLU A 363 -11.30 -33.28 -6.98
N HIS A 364 -11.20 -31.98 -6.58
CA HIS A 364 -10.15 -31.04 -7.02
C HIS A 364 -9.19 -30.62 -5.90
N ARG A 365 -9.26 -31.29 -4.75
CA ARG A 365 -8.51 -30.96 -3.54
C ARG A 365 -7.00 -31.06 -3.70
N TRP A 366 -6.51 -32.03 -4.48
CA TRP A 366 -5.10 -32.36 -4.59
C TRP A 366 -4.40 -31.62 -5.72
N GLY A 367 -3.34 -30.89 -5.35
CA GLY A 367 -2.35 -30.32 -6.28
C GLY A 367 -1.05 -31.13 -6.26
N TYR A 368 -0.39 -31.23 -7.42
CA TYR A 368 0.85 -31.99 -7.60
C TYR A 368 1.95 -31.07 -8.16
N PHE A 369 3.05 -30.97 -7.46
CA PHE A 369 4.07 -29.97 -7.70
C PHE A 369 5.47 -30.61 -7.84
N PRO A 370 5.83 -31.12 -9.04
CA PRO A 370 7.18 -31.57 -9.33
C PRO A 370 8.15 -30.41 -9.55
N ALA A 371 9.41 -30.59 -9.14
CA ALA A 371 10.50 -29.68 -9.47
C ALA A 371 11.82 -30.42 -9.62
N ALA A 372 12.68 -29.91 -10.49
CA ALA A 372 14.02 -30.41 -10.70
C ALA A 372 15.02 -29.26 -10.88
N ALA A 373 16.22 -29.42 -10.30
CA ALA A 373 17.31 -28.48 -10.48
C ALA A 373 18.60 -29.23 -10.78
N PHE A 374 19.35 -28.72 -11.75
CA PHE A 374 20.66 -29.23 -12.13
C PHE A 374 21.72 -28.14 -11.97
N GLY A 375 22.81 -28.49 -11.32
CA GLY A 375 23.98 -27.64 -11.16
C GLY A 375 25.23 -28.29 -11.73
N TRP A 376 25.95 -27.55 -12.57
CA TRP A 376 27.23 -27.98 -13.10
C TRP A 376 28.33 -27.03 -12.67
N ARG A 377 29.25 -27.52 -11.85
CA ARG A 377 30.46 -26.79 -11.43
C ARG A 377 31.53 -26.90 -12.51
N LEU A 378 31.44 -25.99 -13.48
CA LEU A 378 32.36 -25.94 -14.65
C LEU A 378 33.82 -25.73 -14.22
N SER A 379 34.05 -24.93 -13.17
CA SER A 379 35.39 -24.67 -12.65
C SER A 379 36.11 -25.93 -12.13
N GLU A 380 35.37 -27.00 -11.82
CA GLU A 380 35.95 -28.26 -11.36
C GLU A 380 36.33 -29.20 -12.50
N GLU A 381 36.03 -28.84 -13.76
CA GLU A 381 36.36 -29.62 -14.93
C GLU A 381 37.85 -29.52 -15.29
N ALA A 382 38.43 -30.60 -15.84
CA ALA A 382 39.86 -30.67 -16.15
C ALA A 382 40.30 -29.54 -17.11
N PHE A 383 39.42 -29.14 -18.03
CA PHE A 383 39.71 -28.10 -19.03
C PHE A 383 39.62 -26.66 -18.46
N MET A 384 39.13 -26.49 -17.20
CA MET A 384 39.04 -25.19 -16.55
C MET A 384 40.02 -25.02 -15.40
N LYS A 385 40.65 -26.11 -14.92
CA LYS A 385 41.50 -26.09 -13.73
C LYS A 385 42.79 -25.29 -13.88
N ASP A 386 43.26 -25.11 -15.09
CA ASP A 386 44.48 -24.36 -15.37
C ASP A 386 44.25 -22.84 -15.56
N ILE A 387 43.00 -22.38 -15.28
CA ILE A 387 42.64 -20.96 -15.39
C ILE A 387 42.84 -20.30 -14.04
N ASP A 388 43.99 -19.74 -13.75
CA ASP A 388 44.37 -19.17 -12.46
C ASP A 388 43.48 -18.03 -11.92
N TRP A 389 42.80 -17.32 -12.81
CA TRP A 389 41.92 -16.20 -12.42
C TRP A 389 40.47 -16.59 -12.18
N LEU A 390 40.07 -17.84 -12.50
CA LEU A 390 38.74 -18.39 -12.35
C LEU A 390 38.65 -19.29 -11.12
N ASP A 391 37.98 -18.87 -10.07
CA ASP A 391 37.82 -19.62 -8.83
C ASP A 391 36.53 -20.45 -8.79
N ASN A 392 35.48 -19.92 -9.34
CA ASN A 392 34.16 -20.57 -9.37
C ASN A 392 33.46 -20.24 -10.67
N LEU A 393 32.91 -21.27 -11.31
CA LEU A 393 31.97 -21.12 -12.41
C LEU A 393 30.98 -22.27 -12.33
N LYS A 394 29.71 -21.93 -12.09
CA LYS A 394 28.64 -22.92 -11.92
C LYS A 394 27.43 -22.52 -12.74
N LEU A 395 27.03 -23.41 -13.65
CA LEU A 395 25.77 -23.32 -14.38
C LEU A 395 24.65 -23.94 -13.54
N ARG A 396 23.51 -23.27 -13.46
CA ARG A 396 22.29 -23.71 -12.79
C ARG A 396 21.13 -23.72 -13.77
N LEU A 397 20.38 -24.81 -13.78
CA LEU A 397 19.15 -24.97 -14.54
C LEU A 397 18.08 -25.44 -13.58
N SER A 398 16.91 -24.80 -13.55
CA SER A 398 15.81 -25.28 -12.75
C SER A 398 14.47 -25.14 -13.47
N TYR A 399 13.62 -26.11 -13.19
CA TYR A 399 12.22 -26.17 -13.59
C TYR A 399 11.40 -26.66 -12.41
N GLY A 400 10.30 -25.99 -12.11
CA GLY A 400 9.43 -26.42 -11.04
C GLY A 400 8.02 -25.86 -11.15
N THR A 401 7.11 -26.50 -10.44
CA THR A 401 5.76 -26.04 -10.31
C THR A 401 5.45 -25.75 -8.84
N VAL A 402 4.66 -24.69 -8.59
CA VAL A 402 4.20 -24.28 -7.26
C VAL A 402 2.71 -24.03 -7.33
N GLY A 403 1.97 -24.55 -6.37
CA GLY A 403 0.53 -24.31 -6.23
C GLY A 403 0.22 -23.10 -5.33
N ASN A 404 -0.91 -22.47 -5.59
CA ASN A 404 -1.50 -21.46 -4.74
C ASN A 404 -2.99 -21.80 -4.50
N ASP A 405 -3.42 -21.82 -3.22
CA ASP A 405 -4.80 -21.97 -2.77
C ASP A 405 -5.32 -20.68 -2.10
N GLY A 406 -4.83 -19.52 -2.51
CA GLY A 406 -5.09 -18.21 -1.95
C GLY A 406 -6.53 -17.69 -2.14
N ILE A 407 -7.54 -18.53 -1.94
CA ILE A 407 -8.95 -18.17 -1.97
C ILE A 407 -9.58 -18.35 -0.59
N SER A 408 -10.78 -17.77 -0.41
CA SER A 408 -11.60 -18.01 0.77
C SER A 408 -12.02 -19.47 0.86
N SER A 409 -12.26 -19.96 2.05
CA SER A 409 -12.88 -21.28 2.26
C SER A 409 -14.33 -21.28 1.70
N ASP A 410 -14.83 -22.47 1.43
CA ASP A 410 -16.25 -22.72 1.09
C ASP A 410 -16.76 -22.16 -0.26
N LEU A 411 -15.91 -21.57 -1.11
CA LEU A 411 -16.33 -21.10 -2.44
C LEU A 411 -16.76 -22.23 -3.39
N TRP A 412 -16.45 -23.47 -3.07
CA TRP A 412 -16.88 -24.66 -3.81
C TRP A 412 -18.22 -25.19 -3.32
N SER A 413 -18.72 -24.75 -2.16
CA SER A 413 -19.96 -25.21 -1.53
C SER A 413 -20.94 -24.05 -1.37
N GLN A 414 -22.18 -24.25 -1.77
CA GLN A 414 -23.20 -23.22 -1.65
C GLN A 414 -23.57 -23.00 -0.18
N MET A 415 -23.35 -21.80 0.30
CA MET A 415 -23.73 -21.38 1.64
C MET A 415 -25.15 -20.83 1.66
N TRP A 416 -25.88 -21.15 2.70
CA TRP A 416 -27.27 -20.72 2.92
C TRP A 416 -27.36 -19.92 4.22
N THR A 417 -28.17 -18.90 4.22
CA THR A 417 -28.56 -18.15 5.42
C THR A 417 -30.07 -18.20 5.62
N SER A 418 -30.51 -18.08 6.86
CA SER A 418 -31.98 -18.00 7.11
C SER A 418 -32.44 -16.58 6.81
N GLU A 419 -33.54 -16.46 6.06
CA GLU A 419 -34.18 -15.17 5.82
C GLU A 419 -34.88 -14.71 7.09
N THR A 420 -34.54 -13.52 7.56
CA THR A 420 -35.12 -12.93 8.78
C THR A 420 -36.24 -11.92 8.50
N ASP A 421 -36.38 -11.48 7.25
CA ASP A 421 -37.44 -10.55 6.87
C ASP A 421 -38.76 -11.29 6.70
N LEU A 422 -39.72 -10.98 7.55
CA LEU A 422 -41.05 -11.56 7.56
C LEU A 422 -41.79 -11.44 6.21
N ARG A 423 -41.43 -10.48 5.38
CA ARG A 423 -42.03 -10.31 4.04
C ARG A 423 -41.66 -11.41 3.08
N TRP A 424 -40.56 -12.11 3.31
CA TRP A 424 -40.05 -13.20 2.47
C TRP A 424 -40.24 -14.59 3.08
N GLN A 425 -40.86 -14.67 4.25
CA GLN A 425 -41.14 -15.94 4.92
C GLN A 425 -42.44 -16.56 4.40
N TYR A 426 -42.42 -17.83 4.06
CA TYR A 426 -43.60 -18.60 3.70
C TYR A 426 -44.20 -19.23 4.94
N ALA A 427 -45.51 -18.95 5.19
CA ALA A 427 -46.30 -19.68 6.18
C ALA A 427 -47.11 -20.75 5.45
N MET A 428 -46.86 -22.01 5.76
CA MET A 428 -47.71 -23.12 5.34
C MET A 428 -48.44 -23.71 6.55
N GLY A 429 -49.72 -23.41 6.66
CA GLY A 429 -50.53 -23.83 7.79
C GLY A 429 -50.24 -23.06 9.07
N ASN A 430 -50.25 -23.73 10.23
CA ASN A 430 -49.96 -23.11 11.54
C ASN A 430 -48.46 -23.07 11.90
N ASN A 431 -47.58 -23.46 10.99
CA ASN A 431 -46.13 -23.43 11.22
C ASN A 431 -45.50 -22.31 10.42
N TYR A 432 -44.70 -21.49 11.09
CA TYR A 432 -43.82 -20.53 10.45
C TYR A 432 -42.65 -21.32 9.87
N TRP A 433 -42.48 -21.28 8.57
CA TRP A 433 -41.32 -21.85 7.90
C TRP A 433 -40.36 -20.75 7.59
N SER A 434 -39.16 -20.83 8.15
CA SER A 434 -38.07 -19.96 7.74
C SER A 434 -37.71 -20.26 6.29
N SER A 435 -37.73 -19.27 5.44
CA SER A 435 -37.13 -19.37 4.14
C SER A 435 -35.61 -19.24 4.28
N TYR A 436 -34.89 -19.88 3.39
CA TYR A 436 -33.44 -19.77 3.30
C TYR A 436 -33.11 -19.03 2.02
N ASP A 437 -32.15 -18.17 2.10
CA ASP A 437 -31.59 -17.48 0.96
C ASP A 437 -30.11 -17.84 0.85
N TYR A 438 -29.47 -17.47 -0.25
CA TYR A 438 -28.05 -17.64 -0.42
C TYR A 438 -27.29 -16.69 0.51
N ALA A 439 -26.29 -17.21 1.18
CA ALA A 439 -25.46 -16.41 2.09
C ALA A 439 -24.56 -15.40 1.36
N THR A 440 -24.33 -15.61 0.06
CA THR A 440 -23.44 -14.79 -0.76
C THR A 440 -24.08 -14.50 -2.12
N SER A 441 -23.63 -13.41 -2.75
CA SER A 441 -24.00 -13.07 -4.14
C SER A 441 -23.21 -13.88 -5.17
N GLU A 442 -22.23 -14.65 -4.72
CA GLU A 442 -21.39 -15.50 -5.55
C GLU A 442 -21.97 -16.92 -5.63
N MET A 443 -22.03 -17.44 -6.84
CA MET A 443 -22.38 -18.83 -7.09
C MET A 443 -21.21 -19.74 -6.73
N ALA A 444 -21.47 -20.79 -5.98
CA ALA A 444 -20.46 -21.81 -5.66
C ALA A 444 -19.95 -22.51 -6.93
N ASN A 445 -18.65 -22.82 -6.96
CA ASN A 445 -18.04 -23.54 -8.07
C ASN A 445 -17.25 -24.76 -7.56
N GLN A 446 -17.78 -25.97 -7.83
CA GLN A 446 -17.16 -27.22 -7.42
C GLN A 446 -15.90 -27.59 -8.20
N ASP A 447 -15.71 -26.96 -9.38
CA ASP A 447 -14.54 -27.22 -10.25
C ASP A 447 -13.31 -26.39 -9.88
N LEU A 448 -13.39 -25.58 -8.81
CA LEU A 448 -12.26 -24.81 -8.32
C LEU A 448 -11.08 -25.72 -7.95
N LYS A 449 -9.91 -25.39 -8.47
CA LYS A 449 -8.66 -26.12 -8.28
C LYS A 449 -7.50 -25.17 -7.99
N TRP A 450 -6.37 -25.75 -7.67
CA TRP A 450 -5.12 -25.04 -7.43
C TRP A 450 -4.70 -24.17 -8.62
N GLU A 451 -4.38 -22.93 -8.36
CA GLU A 451 -3.61 -22.07 -9.27
C GLU A 451 -2.19 -22.62 -9.34
N THR A 452 -1.60 -22.66 -10.53
CA THR A 452 -0.27 -23.26 -10.73
C THR A 452 0.70 -22.30 -11.39
N THR A 453 1.80 -22.00 -10.70
CA THR A 453 2.93 -21.26 -11.26
C THR A 453 4.02 -22.23 -11.71
N ILE A 454 4.39 -22.14 -12.96
CA ILE A 454 5.51 -22.87 -13.57
C ILE A 454 6.71 -21.94 -13.60
N THR A 455 7.78 -22.31 -12.90
CA THR A 455 9.02 -21.55 -12.83
C THR A 455 10.11 -22.19 -13.67
N ARG A 456 10.90 -21.38 -14.37
CA ARG A 456 12.05 -21.79 -15.16
C ARG A 456 13.16 -20.79 -14.94
N ASN A 457 14.35 -21.30 -14.63
CA ASN A 457 15.50 -20.43 -14.39
C ASN A 457 16.76 -21.04 -15.00
N VAL A 458 17.57 -20.16 -15.58
CA VAL A 458 18.94 -20.45 -16.02
C VAL A 458 19.85 -19.47 -15.31
N GLY A 459 20.76 -19.97 -14.48
CA GLY A 459 21.66 -19.16 -13.67
C GLY A 459 23.12 -19.51 -13.91
N LEU A 460 23.97 -18.52 -13.79
CA LEU A 460 25.43 -18.66 -13.83
C LEU A 460 26.03 -17.99 -12.61
N ASP A 461 26.66 -18.76 -11.73
CA ASP A 461 27.44 -18.23 -10.60
C ASP A 461 28.91 -18.17 -11.01
N PHE A 462 29.60 -17.10 -10.70
CA PHE A 462 31.00 -16.92 -11.01
C PHE A 462 31.80 -16.31 -9.84
N GLY A 463 33.10 -16.65 -9.81
CA GLY A 463 34.04 -16.09 -8.85
C GLY A 463 35.42 -15.99 -9.51
N PHE A 464 36.04 -14.82 -9.40
CA PHE A 464 37.29 -14.48 -10.08
C PHE A 464 38.32 -13.89 -9.12
N PHE A 465 39.63 -14.05 -9.48
CA PHE A 465 40.76 -13.41 -8.80
C PHE A 465 40.87 -13.77 -7.31
N LYS A 466 40.82 -15.06 -6.98
CA LYS A 466 40.79 -15.59 -5.59
C LYS A 466 39.56 -15.10 -4.85
N ASN A 467 38.41 -15.20 -5.51
CA ASN A 467 37.12 -14.72 -5.01
C ASN A 467 37.12 -13.25 -4.59
N ARG A 468 37.92 -12.42 -5.23
CA ARG A 468 37.85 -10.96 -5.04
C ARG A 468 36.70 -10.32 -5.80
N LEU A 469 36.23 -10.95 -6.83
CA LEU A 469 35.04 -10.56 -7.59
C LEU A 469 34.15 -11.81 -7.76
N TRP A 470 32.91 -11.72 -7.32
CA TRP A 470 31.94 -12.82 -7.45
C TRP A 470 30.55 -12.28 -7.75
N GLY A 471 29.71 -13.14 -8.30
CA GLY A 471 28.35 -12.74 -8.61
C GLY A 471 27.55 -13.87 -9.24
N SER A 472 26.35 -13.50 -9.65
CA SER A 472 25.45 -14.38 -10.41
C SER A 472 24.70 -13.61 -11.48
N VAL A 473 24.33 -14.30 -12.53
CA VAL A 473 23.38 -13.86 -13.54
C VAL A 473 22.28 -14.90 -13.62
N ASP A 474 21.03 -14.48 -13.50
CA ASP A 474 19.86 -15.34 -13.54
C ASP A 474 18.88 -14.85 -14.61
N LEU A 475 18.48 -15.75 -15.50
CA LEU A 475 17.41 -15.56 -16.47
C LEU A 475 16.24 -16.41 -16.03
N TYR A 476 15.08 -15.82 -15.87
CA TYR A 476 13.88 -16.55 -15.47
C TYR A 476 12.69 -16.21 -16.36
N TRP A 477 11.77 -17.18 -16.47
CA TRP A 477 10.44 -16.96 -17.02
C TRP A 477 9.45 -17.86 -16.29
N ASN A 478 8.49 -17.22 -15.69
CA ASN A 478 7.46 -17.85 -14.90
C ASN A 478 6.12 -17.72 -15.64
N THR A 479 5.26 -18.71 -15.49
CA THR A 479 3.90 -18.67 -16.03
C THR A 479 2.95 -19.13 -14.95
N THR A 480 1.97 -18.31 -14.59
CA THR A 480 0.90 -18.68 -13.68
C THR A 480 -0.36 -18.95 -14.47
N LYS A 481 -0.88 -20.15 -14.32
CA LYS A 481 -2.06 -20.66 -15.00
C LYS A 481 -3.19 -20.91 -14.02
N ASP A 482 -4.39 -21.02 -14.57
CA ASP A 482 -5.57 -21.33 -13.77
C ASP A 482 -5.77 -20.31 -12.64
N LEU A 483 -5.57 -19.01 -12.94
CA LEU A 483 -5.74 -17.92 -11.95
C LEU A 483 -7.13 -17.96 -11.33
N LEU A 484 -7.19 -17.92 -10.01
CA LEU A 484 -8.42 -17.91 -9.24
C LEU A 484 -9.05 -16.52 -9.25
N MET A 485 -9.93 -16.27 -10.21
CA MET A 485 -10.54 -14.96 -10.43
C MET A 485 -12.04 -15.00 -10.22
N LEU A 486 -12.58 -13.91 -9.71
CA LEU A 486 -14.02 -13.68 -9.67
C LEU A 486 -14.47 -13.14 -11.03
N THR A 487 -15.46 -13.79 -11.62
CA THR A 487 -16.02 -13.43 -12.91
C THR A 487 -17.51 -13.17 -12.81
N SER A 488 -18.03 -12.28 -13.65
CA SER A 488 -19.46 -12.00 -13.74
C SER A 488 -20.18 -13.11 -14.49
N ILE A 489 -21.37 -13.44 -14.03
CA ILE A 489 -22.25 -14.42 -14.67
C ILE A 489 -23.63 -13.80 -14.95
N PRO A 490 -24.38 -14.31 -15.92
CA PRO A 490 -25.72 -13.80 -16.22
C PRO A 490 -26.65 -13.90 -15.01
N GLY A 491 -27.32 -12.80 -14.66
CA GLY A 491 -28.20 -12.71 -13.48
C GLY A 491 -29.41 -13.66 -13.48
N ILE A 492 -29.70 -14.29 -14.60
CA ILE A 492 -30.74 -15.34 -14.72
C ILE A 492 -30.40 -16.57 -13.85
N THR A 493 -29.14 -16.75 -13.45
CA THR A 493 -28.71 -17.81 -12.54
C THR A 493 -29.09 -17.54 -11.08
N GLY A 494 -29.57 -16.34 -10.75
CA GLY A 494 -29.80 -15.88 -9.39
C GLY A 494 -28.56 -15.31 -8.68
N PHE A 495 -27.42 -15.30 -9.35
CA PHE A 495 -26.15 -14.80 -8.85
C PHE A 495 -25.56 -13.76 -9.80
N THR A 496 -24.66 -12.91 -9.29
CA THR A 496 -23.99 -11.88 -10.09
C THR A 496 -22.58 -12.29 -10.52
N SER A 497 -21.95 -13.20 -9.79
CA SER A 497 -20.57 -13.60 -9.99
C SER A 497 -20.28 -15.02 -9.50
N THR A 498 -19.15 -15.57 -9.93
CA THR A 498 -18.60 -16.84 -9.46
C THR A 498 -17.08 -16.78 -9.50
N TYR A 499 -16.40 -17.52 -8.63
CA TYR A 499 -14.97 -17.77 -8.76
C TYR A 499 -14.71 -18.87 -9.77
N ALA A 500 -13.70 -18.68 -10.62
CA ALA A 500 -13.28 -19.67 -11.60
C ALA A 500 -11.77 -19.65 -11.80
N ASN A 501 -11.21 -20.76 -12.24
CA ASN A 501 -9.81 -20.85 -12.66
C ASN A 501 -9.68 -20.37 -14.11
N ILE A 502 -9.48 -19.09 -14.30
CA ILE A 502 -9.48 -18.42 -15.61
C ILE A 502 -8.33 -17.43 -15.69
N GLY A 503 -7.76 -17.33 -16.87
CA GLY A 503 -6.66 -16.41 -17.13
C GLY A 503 -5.28 -17.01 -16.86
N GLN A 504 -4.32 -16.35 -17.47
CA GLN A 504 -2.90 -16.68 -17.37
C GLN A 504 -2.05 -15.41 -17.34
N THR A 505 -1.01 -15.44 -16.52
CA THR A 505 0.02 -14.38 -16.52
C THR A 505 1.40 -14.98 -16.68
N SER A 506 2.30 -14.20 -17.24
CA SER A 506 3.72 -14.55 -17.28
C SER A 506 4.60 -13.43 -16.74
N ASN A 507 5.80 -13.82 -16.32
CA ASN A 507 6.81 -12.91 -15.82
C ASN A 507 8.18 -13.35 -16.28
N LYS A 508 8.94 -12.46 -16.90
CA LYS A 508 10.28 -12.71 -17.45
C LYS A 508 11.25 -11.70 -16.88
N GLY A 509 12.45 -12.14 -16.55
CA GLY A 509 13.44 -11.21 -16.02
C GLY A 509 14.88 -11.68 -16.16
N LEU A 510 15.75 -10.70 -15.98
CA LEU A 510 17.19 -10.84 -15.85
C LEU A 510 17.62 -10.23 -14.53
N GLU A 511 18.27 -11.01 -13.71
CA GLU A 511 18.88 -10.57 -12.46
C GLU A 511 20.39 -10.66 -12.54
N LEU A 512 21.07 -9.59 -12.16
CA LEU A 512 22.52 -9.55 -12.03
C LEU A 512 22.86 -9.18 -10.58
N SER A 513 23.68 -10.03 -9.94
CA SER A 513 24.31 -9.72 -8.65
C SER A 513 25.82 -9.73 -8.83
N LEU A 514 26.48 -8.68 -8.35
CA LEU A 514 27.92 -8.52 -8.42
C LEU A 514 28.44 -8.02 -7.07
N SER A 515 29.46 -8.67 -6.54
CA SER A 515 30.12 -8.26 -5.31
C SER A 515 31.62 -8.39 -5.44
N GLY A 516 32.36 -7.52 -4.75
CA GLY A 516 33.80 -7.59 -4.81
C GLY A 516 34.51 -6.89 -3.68
N VAL A 517 35.74 -7.33 -3.47
CA VAL A 517 36.72 -6.69 -2.58
C VAL A 517 37.48 -5.66 -3.39
N LEU A 518 37.15 -4.39 -3.23
CA LEU A 518 37.78 -3.29 -3.96
C LEU A 518 39.19 -3.02 -3.46
N PHE A 519 39.36 -3.06 -2.15
CA PHE A 519 40.65 -2.83 -1.53
C PHE A 519 40.74 -3.59 -0.20
N GLU A 520 41.88 -4.21 0.06
CA GLU A 520 42.14 -4.93 1.30
C GLU A 520 43.63 -4.87 1.63
N ASN A 521 43.92 -4.49 2.88
CA ASN A 521 45.23 -4.61 3.49
C ASN A 521 45.09 -4.86 5.01
N LYS A 522 46.17 -4.76 5.76
CA LYS A 522 46.16 -5.01 7.21
C LYS A 522 45.16 -4.12 7.99
N ASP A 523 44.95 -2.89 7.59
CA ASP A 523 44.17 -1.90 8.31
C ASP A 523 42.83 -1.58 7.63
N TRP A 524 42.71 -1.81 6.33
CA TRP A 524 41.57 -1.48 5.51
C TRP A 524 40.96 -2.71 4.84
N SER A 525 39.63 -2.76 4.83
CA SER A 525 38.88 -3.64 3.92
C SER A 525 37.73 -2.82 3.33
N ILE A 526 37.64 -2.76 1.99
CA ILE A 526 36.56 -2.09 1.27
C ILE A 526 35.92 -3.09 0.34
N THR A 527 34.64 -3.35 0.54
CA THR A 527 33.82 -4.23 -0.30
C THR A 527 32.68 -3.44 -0.92
N ALA A 528 32.28 -3.80 -2.12
CA ALA A 528 31.09 -3.26 -2.74
C ALA A 528 30.25 -4.39 -3.32
N GLY A 529 28.95 -4.21 -3.29
CA GLY A 529 27.97 -5.11 -3.90
C GLY A 529 26.94 -4.33 -4.68
N MET A 530 26.44 -4.90 -5.77
CA MET A 530 25.37 -4.35 -6.59
C MET A 530 24.45 -5.46 -7.06
N ASN A 531 23.17 -5.18 -7.11
CA ASN A 531 22.18 -6.00 -7.80
C ASN A 531 21.35 -5.11 -8.73
N ILE A 532 20.94 -5.67 -9.84
CA ILE A 532 20.02 -5.06 -10.78
C ILE A 532 19.05 -6.12 -11.31
N ASN A 533 17.78 -5.77 -11.34
CA ASN A 533 16.70 -6.62 -11.81
C ASN A 533 15.94 -5.92 -12.94
N PHE A 534 15.83 -6.59 -14.09
CA PHE A 534 14.95 -6.25 -15.19
C PHE A 534 13.80 -7.23 -15.15
N ASN A 535 12.59 -6.77 -14.88
CA ASN A 535 11.41 -7.62 -14.77
C ASN A 535 10.28 -7.12 -15.66
N ARG A 536 9.62 -8.05 -16.36
CA ARG A 536 8.43 -7.74 -17.16
C ARG A 536 7.35 -8.77 -16.92
N GLY A 537 6.26 -8.32 -16.32
CA GLY A 537 5.01 -9.05 -16.21
C GLY A 537 4.19 -8.92 -17.49
N ASN A 538 3.32 -9.86 -17.75
CA ASN A 538 2.39 -9.85 -18.87
C ASN A 538 1.10 -10.59 -18.48
N VAL A 539 -0.04 -10.06 -18.89
CA VAL A 539 -1.30 -10.79 -18.91
C VAL A 539 -1.36 -11.57 -20.22
N ASP A 540 -1.25 -12.89 -20.16
CA ASP A 540 -1.21 -13.73 -21.35
C ASP A 540 -2.61 -14.07 -21.85
N GLU A 541 -3.58 -14.25 -20.92
CA GLU A 541 -4.93 -14.66 -21.22
C GLU A 541 -5.89 -14.09 -20.17
N LEU A 542 -7.01 -13.52 -20.60
CA LEU A 542 -8.16 -13.15 -19.80
C LEU A 542 -9.39 -13.91 -20.32
N ALA A 543 -10.33 -14.23 -19.44
CA ALA A 543 -11.59 -14.80 -19.90
C ALA A 543 -12.44 -13.76 -20.63
N ASP A 544 -13.18 -14.17 -21.66
CA ASP A 544 -14.02 -13.31 -22.52
C ASP A 544 -15.05 -12.47 -21.73
N ASN A 545 -15.45 -12.93 -20.56
CA ASN A 545 -16.42 -12.27 -19.69
C ASN A 545 -15.78 -11.37 -18.61
N VAL A 546 -14.47 -11.16 -18.62
CA VAL A 546 -13.75 -10.23 -17.76
C VAL A 546 -13.49 -8.95 -18.54
N SER A 547 -14.08 -7.84 -18.13
CA SER A 547 -13.93 -6.55 -18.85
C SER A 547 -12.50 -6.01 -18.82
N GLY A 548 -11.68 -6.47 -17.87
CA GLY A 548 -10.33 -5.96 -17.64
C GLY A 548 -10.26 -4.50 -17.14
N LEU A 549 -11.38 -3.80 -17.07
CA LEU A 549 -11.44 -2.41 -16.58
C LEU A 549 -11.75 -2.39 -15.09
N TYR A 550 -10.97 -1.61 -14.35
CA TYR A 550 -11.21 -1.38 -12.92
C TYR A 550 -10.84 0.04 -12.52
N GLY A 551 -11.46 0.52 -11.46
CA GLY A 551 -11.30 1.89 -11.00
C GLY A 551 -10.66 1.97 -9.61
N THR A 552 -9.95 3.07 -9.41
CA THR A 552 -9.55 3.52 -8.08
C THR A 552 -10.70 4.28 -7.40
N SER A 553 -10.55 4.60 -6.13
CA SER A 553 -11.52 5.47 -5.45
C SER A 553 -11.51 6.91 -5.99
N TRP A 554 -10.51 7.33 -6.75
CA TRP A 554 -10.51 8.55 -7.54
C TRP A 554 -11.48 8.47 -8.72
N ALA A 555 -11.47 7.37 -9.44
CA ALA A 555 -12.35 7.11 -10.59
C ALA A 555 -13.79 6.80 -10.15
N SER A 556 -14.41 7.76 -9.46
CA SER A 556 -15.78 7.72 -8.96
C SER A 556 -16.79 8.26 -9.97
N SER A 557 -18.07 8.30 -9.61
CA SER A 557 -19.14 8.88 -10.45
C SER A 557 -18.93 10.35 -10.81
N SER A 558 -18.07 11.06 -10.06
CA SER A 558 -17.68 12.45 -10.32
C SER A 558 -16.33 12.58 -11.04
N THR A 559 -15.81 11.49 -11.58
CA THR A 559 -14.53 11.47 -12.31
C THR A 559 -14.68 10.68 -13.60
N PHE A 560 -13.97 11.08 -14.65
CA PHE A 560 -13.99 10.39 -15.94
C PHE A 560 -12.57 10.02 -16.42
N PRO A 561 -12.33 8.81 -16.94
CA PRO A 561 -13.26 7.69 -16.97
C PRO A 561 -13.50 7.09 -15.58
N THR A 562 -14.62 6.42 -15.38
CA THR A 562 -14.98 5.75 -14.11
C THR A 562 -14.13 4.52 -13.81
N ASN A 563 -13.33 4.06 -14.75
CA ASN A 563 -12.31 3.03 -14.60
C ASN A 563 -11.01 3.58 -15.18
N ASP A 564 -10.02 3.80 -14.32
CA ASP A 564 -8.75 4.45 -14.67
C ASP A 564 -7.57 3.48 -14.80
N TYR A 565 -7.80 2.17 -14.59
CA TYR A 565 -6.84 1.10 -14.87
C TYR A 565 -7.39 0.08 -15.87
N ILE A 566 -6.48 -0.61 -16.55
CA ILE A 566 -6.83 -1.67 -17.50
C ILE A 566 -5.92 -2.90 -17.33
N LEU A 567 -6.55 -4.07 -17.39
CA LEU A 567 -5.91 -5.34 -17.66
C LEU A 567 -6.18 -5.71 -19.11
N LYS A 568 -5.14 -5.93 -19.89
CA LYS A 568 -5.24 -6.23 -21.31
C LYS A 568 -4.25 -7.34 -21.65
N GLU A 569 -4.69 -8.28 -22.47
CA GLU A 569 -3.80 -9.32 -23.00
C GLU A 569 -2.61 -8.70 -23.75
N GLY A 570 -1.43 -9.20 -23.47
CA GLY A 570 -0.19 -8.71 -24.04
C GLY A 570 0.42 -7.50 -23.30
N SER A 571 -0.22 -7.01 -22.23
CA SER A 571 0.26 -5.88 -21.43
C SER A 571 0.56 -6.29 -19.97
N PRO A 572 1.43 -5.56 -19.26
CA PRO A 572 1.61 -5.78 -17.83
C PRO A 572 0.40 -5.29 -17.02
N VAL A 573 0.30 -5.73 -15.78
CA VAL A 573 -0.62 -5.16 -14.79
C VAL A 573 -0.09 -3.80 -14.35
N GLY A 574 -0.98 -2.84 -14.07
CA GLY A 574 -0.59 -1.49 -13.62
C GLY A 574 -0.52 -0.47 -14.76
N ILE A 575 -1.28 -0.67 -15.82
CA ILE A 575 -1.46 0.30 -16.89
C ILE A 575 -2.62 1.24 -16.54
N VAL A 576 -2.33 2.53 -16.54
CA VAL A 576 -3.32 3.59 -16.33
C VAL A 576 -3.89 4.05 -17.66
N ARG A 577 -5.21 4.25 -17.70
CA ARG A 577 -5.93 4.78 -18.87
C ARG A 577 -6.59 6.11 -18.56
N GLY A 578 -6.67 6.96 -19.56
CA GLY A 578 -7.24 8.30 -19.43
C GLY A 578 -7.06 9.09 -20.71
N PHE A 579 -7.09 10.41 -20.60
CA PHE A 579 -6.92 11.31 -21.75
C PHE A 579 -5.47 11.79 -21.88
N ILE A 580 -5.01 11.93 -23.12
CA ILE A 580 -3.78 12.66 -23.41
C ILE A 580 -4.14 14.16 -23.38
N CYS A 581 -3.49 14.92 -22.50
CA CYS A 581 -3.69 16.36 -22.38
C CYS A 581 -2.58 17.10 -23.13
N ASP A 582 -2.94 17.87 -24.14
CA ASP A 582 -2.05 18.70 -24.95
C ASP A 582 -1.93 20.15 -24.42
N GLY A 583 -2.33 20.38 -23.16
CA GLY A 583 -2.32 21.67 -22.50
C GLY A 583 -3.72 22.17 -22.20
N PHE A 584 -4.02 23.44 -22.55
CA PHE A 584 -5.33 24.03 -22.34
C PHE A 584 -5.72 24.86 -23.58
N TYR A 585 -7.03 25.08 -23.77
CA TYR A 585 -7.52 25.96 -24.82
C TYR A 585 -7.02 27.39 -24.60
N THR A 586 -6.50 28.00 -25.62
CA THR A 586 -6.09 29.41 -25.65
C THR A 586 -7.14 30.28 -26.30
N THR A 587 -7.03 31.59 -26.20
CA THR A 587 -7.91 32.51 -26.93
C THR A 587 -7.81 32.32 -28.45
N ASP A 588 -6.68 31.78 -28.95
CA ASP A 588 -6.45 31.51 -30.37
C ASP A 588 -7.30 30.35 -30.92
N ASP A 589 -7.80 29.48 -30.04
CA ASP A 589 -8.71 28.39 -30.43
C ASP A 589 -10.13 28.86 -30.70
N PHE A 590 -10.43 30.13 -30.42
CA PHE A 590 -11.77 30.70 -30.51
C PHE A 590 -11.83 31.95 -31.42
N ASN A 591 -13.02 32.19 -31.94
CA ASN A 591 -13.42 33.51 -32.50
C ASN A 591 -14.16 34.27 -31.38
N TYR A 592 -13.68 35.44 -31.02
CA TYR A 592 -14.34 36.31 -30.04
C TYR A 592 -15.33 37.23 -30.72
N VAL A 593 -16.63 37.02 -30.52
CA VAL A 593 -17.72 37.76 -31.18
C VAL A 593 -18.79 38.10 -30.15
N ASP A 594 -19.18 39.37 -30.04
CA ASP A 594 -20.24 39.87 -29.15
C ASP A 594 -20.06 39.35 -27.67
N GLY A 595 -18.84 39.36 -27.17
CA GLY A 595 -18.54 38.94 -25.82
C GLY A 595 -18.48 37.40 -25.59
N LYS A 596 -18.55 36.61 -26.65
CA LYS A 596 -18.56 35.15 -26.61
C LYS A 596 -17.34 34.56 -27.30
N TYR A 597 -16.81 33.46 -26.73
CA TYR A 597 -15.74 32.67 -27.29
C TYR A 597 -16.31 31.49 -28.07
N ILE A 598 -16.47 31.66 -29.39
CA ILE A 598 -16.99 30.64 -30.30
C ILE A 598 -15.84 29.78 -30.78
N LEU A 599 -15.89 28.47 -30.51
CA LEU A 599 -14.84 27.50 -30.89
C LEU A 599 -14.65 27.50 -32.41
N LYS A 600 -13.42 27.52 -32.88
CA LYS A 600 -13.10 27.49 -34.32
C LYS A 600 -13.38 26.12 -34.91
N GLU A 601 -13.75 26.09 -36.15
CA GLU A 601 -13.94 24.86 -36.93
C GLU A 601 -12.68 23.99 -36.93
N GLY A 602 -12.85 22.69 -36.77
CA GLY A 602 -11.76 21.71 -36.71
C GLY A 602 -11.06 21.58 -35.35
N ILE A 603 -11.52 22.31 -34.34
CA ILE A 603 -11.05 22.14 -32.96
C ILE A 603 -12.11 21.35 -32.20
N PRO A 604 -11.81 20.17 -31.64
CA PRO A 604 -12.77 19.38 -30.89
C PRO A 604 -13.27 20.12 -29.65
N ASP A 605 -14.57 20.04 -29.38
CA ASP A 605 -15.17 20.52 -28.14
C ASP A 605 -14.98 19.51 -27.03
N LEU A 606 -15.08 19.94 -25.79
CA LEU A 606 -15.07 19.05 -24.65
C LEU A 606 -16.39 18.32 -24.50
N GLY A 607 -16.33 17.03 -24.15
CA GLY A 607 -17.50 16.27 -23.74
C GLY A 607 -18.15 16.84 -22.47
N SER A 608 -19.41 16.51 -22.27
CA SER A 608 -20.19 16.95 -21.10
C SER A 608 -19.64 16.41 -19.75
N PHE A 609 -18.76 15.42 -19.80
CA PHE A 609 -18.17 14.79 -18.60
C PHE A 609 -17.29 15.75 -17.75
N ILE A 610 -16.71 16.78 -18.37
CA ILE A 610 -15.92 17.79 -17.63
C ILE A 610 -16.83 18.67 -16.76
N ASN A 611 -18.03 18.95 -17.23
CA ASN A 611 -18.99 19.80 -16.55
C ASN A 611 -18.34 21.08 -16.00
N PRO A 612 -17.83 21.99 -16.89
CA PRO A 612 -17.19 23.20 -16.41
C PRO A 612 -18.23 24.06 -15.71
N VAL A 613 -17.84 24.68 -14.59
CA VAL A 613 -18.67 25.65 -13.87
C VAL A 613 -19.09 26.75 -14.83
N HIS A 614 -20.23 27.40 -14.56
CA HIS A 614 -20.77 28.43 -15.42
C HIS A 614 -19.71 29.51 -15.70
N VAL A 615 -19.27 29.56 -16.95
CA VAL A 615 -18.36 30.60 -17.40
C VAL A 615 -19.13 31.50 -18.38
N GLU A 616 -19.40 32.73 -17.97
CA GLU A 616 -20.07 33.73 -18.78
C GLU A 616 -19.24 33.99 -20.03
N GLY A 617 -19.89 34.19 -21.19
CA GLY A 617 -19.21 34.31 -22.48
C GLY A 617 -18.97 32.98 -23.20
N ARG A 618 -19.38 31.87 -22.61
CA ARG A 618 -19.44 30.58 -23.30
C ARG A 618 -20.76 30.42 -24.03
N PRO A 619 -20.73 30.09 -25.33
CA PRO A 619 -21.97 29.85 -26.09
C PRO A 619 -22.77 28.67 -25.51
N GLU A 620 -24.08 28.70 -25.65
CA GLU A 620 -24.93 27.57 -25.31
C GLU A 620 -24.61 26.37 -26.20
N GLY A 621 -24.49 25.19 -25.59
CA GLY A 621 -24.14 23.93 -26.26
C GLY A 621 -22.65 23.72 -26.51
N GLN A 622 -21.78 24.67 -26.22
CA GLN A 622 -20.32 24.54 -26.26
C GLN A 622 -19.78 24.32 -24.84
N ASN A 623 -18.87 23.35 -24.67
CA ASN A 623 -18.22 23.09 -23.40
C ASN A 623 -16.83 23.72 -23.31
N ALA A 624 -16.09 23.80 -24.41
CA ALA A 624 -14.77 24.41 -24.43
C ALA A 624 -14.79 25.91 -24.10
N TYR A 625 -13.79 26.37 -23.37
CA TYR A 625 -13.55 27.75 -23.03
C TYR A 625 -12.05 27.99 -22.82
N PRO A 626 -11.51 29.23 -23.09
CA PRO A 626 -10.10 29.51 -22.81
C PRO A 626 -9.68 29.15 -21.40
N GLY A 627 -8.59 28.35 -21.27
CA GLY A 627 -8.08 27.87 -20.03
C GLY A 627 -8.52 26.46 -19.60
N LEU A 628 -9.61 25.93 -20.17
CA LEU A 628 -9.99 24.55 -19.89
C LEU A 628 -8.99 23.55 -20.50
N PRO A 629 -8.81 22.34 -19.91
CA PRO A 629 -7.87 21.35 -20.42
C PRO A 629 -8.23 20.97 -21.86
N LYS A 630 -7.23 20.91 -22.73
CA LYS A 630 -7.37 20.50 -24.13
C LYS A 630 -6.88 19.07 -24.26
N PHE A 631 -7.80 18.15 -24.49
CA PHE A 631 -7.50 16.75 -24.69
C PHE A 631 -7.36 16.43 -26.18
N ARG A 632 -6.55 15.39 -26.44
CA ARG A 632 -6.33 14.91 -27.81
C ARG A 632 -7.49 14.05 -28.24
N ASN A 633 -8.01 14.37 -29.44
CA ASN A 633 -8.96 13.51 -30.13
C ASN A 633 -8.20 12.32 -30.71
N MET A 634 -8.63 11.11 -30.39
CA MET A 634 -7.98 9.85 -30.76
C MET A 634 -8.72 9.08 -31.84
N ASP A 635 -10.00 9.35 -32.05
CA ASP A 635 -10.86 8.64 -33.02
C ASP A 635 -11.04 9.36 -34.34
N ASP A 636 -10.37 10.50 -34.54
CA ASP A 636 -10.37 11.31 -35.77
C ASP A 636 -11.76 11.85 -36.23
N ASP A 637 -12.76 11.83 -35.34
CA ASP A 637 -14.09 12.38 -35.68
C ASP A 637 -14.11 13.92 -35.65
N ASN A 638 -13.12 14.56 -35.02
CA ASN A 638 -12.87 16.00 -34.93
C ASN A 638 -14.04 16.85 -34.39
N THR A 639 -14.93 16.28 -33.62
CA THR A 639 -16.12 16.97 -33.12
C THR A 639 -16.12 17.19 -31.61
N VAL A 640 -16.07 16.15 -30.82
CA VAL A 640 -16.20 16.20 -29.38
C VAL A 640 -15.30 15.17 -28.75
N ILE A 641 -14.60 15.54 -27.67
CA ILE A 641 -13.82 14.63 -26.85
C ILE A 641 -14.76 13.79 -26.00
N ASP A 642 -14.71 12.48 -26.12
CA ASP A 642 -15.57 11.55 -25.41
C ASP A 642 -14.85 10.27 -24.92
N GLU A 643 -15.59 9.23 -24.55
CA GLU A 643 -15.03 8.00 -24.03
C GLU A 643 -14.13 7.25 -25.02
N ARG A 644 -14.32 7.45 -26.32
CA ARG A 644 -13.50 6.82 -27.37
C ARG A 644 -12.08 7.39 -27.44
N ASP A 645 -11.86 8.56 -26.86
CA ASP A 645 -10.55 9.21 -26.76
C ASP A 645 -9.74 8.74 -25.54
N VAL A 646 -10.32 7.88 -24.71
CA VAL A 646 -9.62 7.31 -23.55
C VAL A 646 -8.65 6.22 -24.01
N THR A 647 -7.36 6.41 -23.72
CA THR A 647 -6.28 5.52 -24.12
C THR A 647 -5.37 5.16 -22.94
N GLU A 648 -4.41 4.29 -23.15
CA GLU A 648 -3.35 4.00 -22.20
C GLU A 648 -2.44 5.23 -22.09
N ILE A 649 -2.26 5.75 -20.85
CA ILE A 649 -1.52 7.00 -20.61
C ILE A 649 -0.31 6.82 -19.70
N GLY A 650 -0.14 5.67 -19.07
CA GLY A 650 1.01 5.42 -18.20
C GLY A 650 1.25 3.95 -17.88
N ASP A 651 2.53 3.56 -17.77
CA ASP A 651 3.00 2.24 -17.30
C ASP A 651 3.72 2.41 -15.96
N MET A 652 3.10 1.92 -14.89
CA MET A 652 3.60 2.06 -13.53
C MET A 652 4.75 1.09 -13.20
N ASN A 653 5.15 0.26 -14.17
CA ASN A 653 6.18 -0.76 -13.97
C ASN A 653 7.57 -0.20 -14.27
N PRO A 654 8.58 -0.46 -13.41
CA PRO A 654 9.94 -0.03 -13.68
C PRO A 654 10.59 -0.82 -14.83
N VAL A 655 11.43 -0.15 -15.59
CA VAL A 655 12.32 -0.80 -16.57
C VAL A 655 13.34 -1.66 -15.84
N HIS A 656 13.91 -1.12 -14.76
CA HIS A 656 14.77 -1.87 -13.85
C HIS A 656 14.77 -1.28 -12.44
N THR A 657 15.03 -2.16 -11.49
CA THR A 657 15.25 -1.81 -10.09
C THR A 657 16.59 -2.38 -9.63
N GLY A 658 17.12 -1.84 -8.55
CA GLY A 658 18.33 -2.38 -7.99
C GLY A 658 18.78 -1.70 -6.71
N GLY A 659 19.93 -2.15 -6.25
CA GLY A 659 20.62 -1.56 -5.10
C GLY A 659 22.12 -1.76 -5.22
N PHE A 660 22.86 -0.88 -4.56
CA PHE A 660 24.29 -1.11 -4.35
C PHE A 660 24.66 -0.71 -2.92
N ASN A 661 25.70 -1.36 -2.44
CA ASN A 661 26.24 -1.09 -1.13
C ASN A 661 27.76 -0.96 -1.17
N ILE A 662 28.28 -0.15 -0.27
CA ILE A 662 29.71 -0.01 -0.02
C ILE A 662 29.91 -0.20 1.47
N ASN A 663 30.76 -1.17 1.83
CA ASN A 663 31.16 -1.41 3.20
C ASN A 663 32.66 -1.20 3.33
N ALA A 664 33.08 -0.39 4.27
CA ALA A 664 34.47 -0.12 4.52
C ALA A 664 34.79 -0.31 6.00
N THR A 665 35.90 -0.98 6.30
CA THR A 665 36.46 -1.05 7.64
C THR A 665 37.84 -0.43 7.65
N TYR A 666 38.12 0.36 8.66
CA TYR A 666 39.44 0.92 8.93
C TYR A 666 39.78 0.73 10.39
N LYS A 667 40.65 -0.22 10.67
CA LYS A 667 40.98 -0.62 12.04
C LYS A 667 39.70 -0.95 12.82
N ASN A 668 39.33 -0.08 13.76
CA ASN A 668 38.15 -0.23 14.63
C ASN A 668 36.90 0.51 14.13
N PHE A 669 37.03 1.24 13.02
CA PHE A 669 35.88 1.89 12.40
C PHE A 669 35.26 1.02 11.33
N ASP A 670 33.93 1.08 11.23
CA ASP A 670 33.17 0.50 10.13
C ASP A 670 32.20 1.52 9.54
N LEU A 671 32.12 1.54 8.22
CA LEU A 671 31.22 2.37 7.43
C LEU A 671 30.40 1.47 6.51
N GLY A 672 29.08 1.62 6.54
CA GLY A 672 28.15 0.98 5.62
C GLY A 672 27.28 1.99 4.92
N MET A 673 27.18 1.90 3.60
CA MET A 673 26.28 2.70 2.78
C MET A 673 25.45 1.78 1.89
N TYR A 674 24.13 2.00 1.88
CA TYR A 674 23.19 1.20 1.09
C TYR A 674 22.30 2.11 0.28
N PHE A 675 22.30 1.89 -1.03
CA PHE A 675 21.51 2.63 -1.99
C PHE A 675 20.50 1.71 -2.66
N ASN A 676 19.34 2.25 -2.99
CA ASN A 676 18.36 1.59 -3.86
C ASN A 676 17.85 2.57 -4.91
N TRP A 677 17.42 2.03 -6.04
CA TRP A 677 16.83 2.81 -7.11
C TRP A 677 15.70 2.05 -7.81
N SER A 678 14.84 2.82 -8.42
CA SER A 678 13.90 2.40 -9.45
C SER A 678 14.06 3.32 -10.65
N TYR A 679 13.96 2.80 -11.84
CA TYR A 679 14.11 3.58 -13.06
C TYR A 679 13.06 3.22 -14.10
N GLY A 680 12.47 4.26 -14.70
CA GLY A 680 11.56 4.15 -15.81
C GLY A 680 10.15 3.73 -15.44
N ASN A 681 9.79 3.69 -14.16
CA ASN A 681 8.40 3.59 -13.72
C ASN A 681 7.74 4.97 -13.71
N GLU A 682 6.46 5.00 -14.00
CA GLU A 682 5.64 6.20 -13.84
C GLU A 682 4.84 6.14 -12.54
N ILE A 683 4.38 7.30 -12.09
CA ILE A 683 3.52 7.44 -10.90
C ILE A 683 2.25 8.16 -11.34
N TYR A 684 1.13 7.59 -10.95
CA TYR A 684 -0.18 8.19 -11.10
C TYR A 684 -0.48 9.10 -9.90
N ASN A 685 -0.10 10.39 -10.02
CA ASN A 685 -0.24 11.41 -8.98
C ASN A 685 -1.65 12.00 -8.97
N VAL A 686 -2.55 11.36 -8.26
CA VAL A 686 -3.94 11.81 -8.10
C VAL A 686 -4.04 13.06 -7.24
N ASN A 687 -3.10 13.30 -6.30
CA ASN A 687 -3.08 14.54 -5.51
C ASN A 687 -2.93 15.76 -6.41
N LYS A 688 -2.12 15.65 -7.47
CA LYS A 688 -1.94 16.69 -8.46
C LYS A 688 -3.21 16.90 -9.29
N LEU A 689 -3.82 15.83 -9.80
CA LEU A 689 -5.08 15.90 -10.54
C LEU A 689 -6.20 16.51 -9.70
N ALA A 690 -6.39 16.03 -8.48
CA ALA A 690 -7.40 16.53 -7.55
C ALA A 690 -7.24 18.03 -7.22
N SER A 691 -6.02 18.58 -7.38
CA SER A 691 -5.78 20.01 -7.23
C SER A 691 -6.22 20.82 -8.45
N MET A 692 -6.30 20.22 -9.64
CA MET A 692 -6.69 20.89 -10.89
C MET A 692 -8.19 20.97 -11.09
N TYR A 693 -8.97 20.25 -10.26
CA TYR A 693 -10.44 20.22 -10.36
C TYR A 693 -11.07 20.68 -9.05
N CYS A 694 -12.28 21.17 -9.13
CA CYS A 694 -13.07 21.64 -8.00
C CYS A 694 -14.44 21.01 -8.07
N ALA A 695 -14.65 19.94 -7.34
CA ALA A 695 -16.00 19.40 -7.14
C ALA A 695 -16.89 20.48 -6.52
N LYS A 696 -18.09 20.65 -7.07
CA LYS A 696 -18.99 21.79 -6.82
C LYS A 696 -19.30 22.03 -5.36
N GLU A 697 -19.46 21.01 -4.59
CA GLU A 697 -19.92 21.13 -3.19
C GLU A 697 -18.81 21.00 -2.16
N SER A 698 -17.83 20.16 -2.39
CA SER A 698 -16.77 19.87 -1.44
C SER A 698 -15.42 20.51 -1.76
N GLY A 699 -15.20 20.98 -2.99
CA GLY A 699 -13.91 21.45 -3.48
C GLY A 699 -13.75 22.96 -3.64
N VAL A 700 -14.85 23.73 -3.62
CA VAL A 700 -14.86 25.17 -3.92
C VAL A 700 -13.97 25.97 -2.99
N TYR A 701 -14.00 25.66 -1.69
CA TYR A 701 -13.27 26.40 -0.65
C TYR A 701 -11.97 25.73 -0.21
N GLN A 702 -11.62 24.58 -0.78
CA GLN A 702 -10.41 23.86 -0.40
C GLN A 702 -9.14 24.56 -0.88
N ASN A 703 -8.11 24.54 -0.05
CA ASN A 703 -6.77 24.93 -0.45
C ASN A 703 -6.25 23.99 -1.56
N LYS A 704 -5.32 24.47 -2.35
CA LYS A 704 -4.72 23.74 -3.48
C LYS A 704 -3.20 23.66 -3.32
N LEU A 705 -2.60 22.69 -3.99
CA LEU A 705 -1.14 22.56 -4.03
C LEU A 705 -0.48 23.79 -4.69
N ALA A 706 0.70 24.13 -4.25
CA ALA A 706 1.38 25.38 -4.61
C ALA A 706 1.62 25.60 -6.11
N PHE A 707 1.70 24.54 -6.91
CA PHE A 707 1.87 24.64 -8.36
C PHE A 707 0.67 25.34 -9.07
N MET A 708 -0.52 25.29 -8.43
CA MET A 708 -1.73 25.93 -8.96
C MET A 708 -1.66 27.45 -9.02
N LYS A 709 -0.65 28.07 -8.44
CA LYS A 709 -0.35 29.51 -8.67
C LYS A 709 -0.08 29.81 -10.14
N ASP A 710 0.41 28.81 -10.91
CA ASP A 710 0.73 28.91 -12.33
C ASP A 710 -0.44 28.37 -13.21
N ALA A 711 -1.64 28.20 -12.65
CA ALA A 711 -2.84 27.82 -13.41
C ALA A 711 -3.42 29.01 -14.19
N TYR A 712 -4.13 28.69 -15.27
CA TYR A 712 -4.88 29.67 -16.06
C TYR A 712 -5.92 30.37 -15.18
N LYS A 713 -6.10 31.71 -15.37
CA LYS A 713 -7.00 32.55 -14.60
C LYS A 713 -8.05 33.15 -15.48
N VAL A 714 -9.29 33.26 -15.00
CA VAL A 714 -10.39 34.03 -15.57
C VAL A 714 -10.85 35.16 -14.66
N TYR A 715 -10.22 35.24 -13.47
CA TYR A 715 -10.37 36.35 -12.53
C TYR A 715 -8.98 36.85 -12.10
N ASP A 716 -8.86 38.15 -11.86
CA ASP A 716 -7.68 38.76 -11.28
C ASP A 716 -8.06 39.72 -10.16
N ILE A 717 -7.12 40.10 -9.33
CA ILE A 717 -7.31 41.08 -8.27
C ILE A 717 -6.78 42.42 -8.75
N VAL A 718 -7.69 43.36 -8.96
CA VAL A 718 -7.37 44.72 -9.36
C VAL A 718 -7.86 45.66 -8.27
N ASP A 719 -6.97 46.47 -7.71
CA ASP A 719 -7.24 47.39 -6.58
C ASP A 719 -7.96 46.75 -5.38
N GLY A 720 -7.60 45.44 -5.12
CA GLY A 720 -8.16 44.69 -4.01
C GLY A 720 -9.55 44.09 -4.27
N GLU A 721 -10.08 44.20 -5.46
CA GLU A 721 -11.35 43.63 -5.91
C GLU A 721 -11.14 42.50 -6.90
N LEU A 722 -12.03 41.52 -6.87
CA LEU A 722 -12.03 40.40 -7.80
C LEU A 722 -12.69 40.87 -9.11
N VAL A 723 -11.88 40.97 -10.14
CA VAL A 723 -12.30 41.41 -11.48
C VAL A 723 -12.25 40.22 -12.43
N ARG A 724 -13.33 40.02 -13.15
CA ARG A 724 -13.37 39.01 -14.19
C ARG A 724 -12.69 39.51 -15.48
N LEU A 725 -11.89 38.61 -16.06
CA LEU A 725 -11.21 38.81 -17.33
C LEU A 725 -12.13 38.29 -18.45
N THR A 726 -12.57 39.16 -19.33
CA THR A 726 -13.58 38.82 -20.33
C THR A 726 -13.07 38.92 -21.77
N THR A 727 -12.07 39.76 -22.04
CA THR A 727 -11.55 39.95 -23.41
C THR A 727 -10.29 39.11 -23.67
N PRO A 728 -10.01 38.77 -24.95
CA PRO A 728 -8.78 38.05 -25.30
C PRO A 728 -7.51 38.75 -24.83
N GLU A 729 -7.45 40.08 -24.87
CA GLU A 729 -6.27 40.84 -24.42
C GLU A 729 -6.07 40.72 -22.95
N GLN A 730 -7.15 40.79 -22.15
CA GLN A 730 -7.08 40.60 -20.68
C GLN A 730 -6.63 39.18 -20.31
N LEU A 731 -7.25 38.18 -20.93
CA LEU A 731 -6.92 36.79 -20.71
C LEU A 731 -5.47 36.48 -21.09
N ASN A 732 -5.03 36.92 -22.28
CA ASN A 732 -3.65 36.68 -22.75
C ASN A 732 -2.61 37.38 -21.87
N ALA A 733 -2.87 38.62 -21.44
CA ALA A 733 -1.98 39.36 -20.57
C ALA A 733 -1.83 38.69 -19.18
N ALA A 734 -2.94 38.24 -18.58
CA ALA A 734 -2.95 37.61 -17.28
C ALA A 734 -2.36 36.17 -17.28
N ASN A 735 -2.42 35.48 -18.41
CA ASN A 735 -2.07 34.05 -18.54
C ASN A 735 -0.83 33.76 -19.39
N ALA A 736 0.00 34.80 -19.69
CA ALA A 736 1.21 34.64 -20.51
C ALA A 736 2.21 33.59 -19.95
N ASN A 737 2.17 33.29 -18.65
CA ASN A 737 3.01 32.32 -17.98
C ASN A 737 2.23 31.14 -17.38
N ALA A 738 0.98 30.95 -17.73
CA ALA A 738 0.17 29.84 -17.27
C ALA A 738 0.74 28.50 -17.77
N LYS A 739 0.79 27.51 -16.91
CA LYS A 739 1.32 26.16 -17.20
C LYS A 739 0.27 25.07 -17.03
N TYR A 740 -0.77 25.32 -16.27
CA TYR A 740 -1.80 24.37 -15.92
C TYR A 740 -3.18 24.89 -16.32
N PRO A 741 -4.13 23.98 -16.58
CA PRO A 741 -5.48 24.40 -16.97
C PRO A 741 -6.21 25.14 -15.85
N LEU A 742 -7.29 25.78 -16.25
CA LEU A 742 -8.24 26.44 -15.37
C LEU A 742 -8.87 25.41 -14.41
N PRO A 743 -8.85 25.64 -13.09
CA PRO A 743 -9.29 24.63 -12.10
C PRO A 743 -10.81 24.62 -11.85
N TYR A 744 -11.61 25.41 -12.57
CA TYR A 744 -13.03 25.61 -12.30
C TYR A 744 -13.91 24.61 -13.08
N CYS A 745 -13.59 23.33 -12.97
CA CYS A 745 -14.38 22.20 -13.47
C CYS A 745 -14.90 21.37 -12.31
N GLU A 746 -16.14 20.90 -12.41
CA GLU A 746 -16.78 20.11 -11.34
C GLU A 746 -16.26 18.68 -11.28
N ASN A 747 -16.04 18.07 -12.44
CA ASN A 747 -15.62 16.67 -12.53
C ASN A 747 -14.10 16.55 -12.68
N GLY A 748 -13.52 15.60 -12.00
CA GLY A 748 -12.14 15.20 -12.20
C GLY A 748 -11.97 14.42 -13.50
N VAL A 749 -10.80 14.57 -14.14
CA VAL A 749 -10.47 13.82 -15.35
C VAL A 749 -9.11 13.18 -15.20
N THR A 750 -9.07 11.86 -15.40
CA THR A 750 -7.80 11.13 -15.46
C THR A 750 -7.09 11.44 -16.77
N SER A 751 -5.89 11.98 -16.67
CA SER A 751 -5.13 12.42 -17.84
C SER A 751 -3.62 12.39 -17.60
N THR A 752 -2.85 12.57 -18.68
CA THR A 752 -1.39 12.66 -18.63
C THR A 752 -0.87 13.78 -17.71
N LEU A 753 -1.69 14.72 -17.30
CA LEU A 753 -1.34 15.74 -16.29
C LEU A 753 -1.00 15.15 -14.92
N GLY A 754 -1.53 13.97 -14.59
CA GLY A 754 -1.26 13.27 -13.37
C GLY A 754 -0.21 12.17 -13.49
N ILE A 755 0.35 11.92 -14.67
CA ILE A 755 1.39 10.90 -14.88
C ILE A 755 2.76 11.58 -14.79
N GLU A 756 3.59 11.09 -13.88
CA GLU A 756 4.93 11.65 -13.62
C GLU A 756 6.00 10.57 -13.61
N ASP A 757 7.24 10.94 -13.95
CA ASP A 757 8.39 10.04 -13.81
C ASP A 757 8.64 9.69 -12.34
N GLY A 758 8.53 8.40 -12.01
CA GLY A 758 8.75 7.84 -10.68
C GLY A 758 10.18 7.36 -10.44
N SER A 759 11.10 7.61 -11.35
CA SER A 759 12.49 7.19 -11.20
C SER A 759 13.15 7.86 -10.00
N TYR A 760 13.93 7.08 -9.25
CA TYR A 760 14.66 7.62 -8.11
C TYR A 760 15.95 6.86 -7.79
N LEU A 761 16.85 7.53 -7.09
CA LEU A 761 18.00 6.97 -6.38
C LEU A 761 17.98 7.46 -4.93
N ARG A 762 18.01 6.51 -3.99
CA ARG A 762 17.94 6.80 -2.54
C ARG A 762 19.17 6.27 -1.81
N LEU A 763 19.77 7.08 -0.95
CA LEU A 763 20.66 6.60 0.11
C LEU A 763 19.79 6.16 1.28
N ASN A 764 19.49 4.85 1.29
CA ASN A 764 18.58 4.23 2.25
C ASN A 764 19.19 4.19 3.66
N THR A 765 20.45 3.75 3.76
CA THR A 765 21.13 3.61 5.05
C THR A 765 22.58 4.06 4.94
N LEU A 766 22.98 4.90 5.88
CA LEU A 766 24.36 5.27 6.15
C LEU A 766 24.67 4.96 7.61
N THR A 767 25.63 4.08 7.88
CA THR A 767 26.03 3.70 9.24
C THR A 767 27.52 3.91 9.42
N LEU A 768 27.91 4.58 10.51
CA LEU A 768 29.28 4.69 10.96
C LEU A 768 29.40 4.09 12.37
N GLY A 769 30.24 3.08 12.52
CA GLY A 769 30.47 2.40 13.78
C GLY A 769 31.92 2.51 14.25
N TYR A 770 32.09 2.41 15.57
CA TYR A 770 33.39 2.29 16.21
C TYR A 770 33.36 1.18 17.27
N SER A 771 34.21 0.17 17.12
CA SER A 771 34.40 -0.91 18.09
C SER A 771 35.57 -0.61 19.00
N LEU A 772 35.38 -0.70 20.31
CA LEU A 772 36.46 -0.45 21.26
C LEU A 772 37.56 -1.52 21.12
N PRO A 773 38.83 -1.15 21.21
CA PRO A 773 39.94 -2.09 21.18
C PRO A 773 39.94 -3.06 22.37
N ASP A 774 40.34 -4.32 22.17
CA ASP A 774 40.39 -5.39 23.18
C ASP A 774 41.14 -4.99 24.47
N LYS A 775 42.20 -4.16 24.35
CA LYS A 775 42.95 -3.67 25.51
C LYS A 775 42.10 -2.81 26.45
N VAL A 776 41.13 -2.07 25.91
CA VAL A 776 40.17 -1.28 26.69
C VAL A 776 39.06 -2.15 27.22
N LEU A 777 38.51 -3.03 26.38
CA LEU A 777 37.44 -3.98 26.74
C LEU A 777 37.82 -4.84 27.96
N LYS A 778 38.99 -5.40 27.96
CA LYS A 778 39.51 -6.20 29.10
C LYS A 778 39.58 -5.45 30.41
N LYS A 779 39.80 -4.12 30.38
CA LYS A 779 39.83 -3.29 31.59
C LYS A 779 38.46 -3.05 32.21
N ILE A 780 37.42 -3.06 31.39
CA ILE A 780 36.04 -2.79 31.80
C ILE A 780 35.18 -4.08 31.90
N GLY A 781 35.80 -5.25 31.69
CA GLY A 781 35.13 -6.54 31.81
C GLY A 781 34.10 -6.84 30.72
N LEU A 782 34.31 -6.32 29.52
CA LEU A 782 33.43 -6.56 28.35
C LEU A 782 34.19 -7.32 27.27
N ASP A 783 33.45 -8.18 26.56
CA ASP A 783 33.95 -8.88 25.37
C ASP A 783 33.84 -8.04 24.12
N LYS A 784 32.77 -7.23 23.99
CA LYS A 784 32.55 -6.35 22.85
C LYS A 784 31.82 -5.09 23.28
N LEU A 785 32.25 -3.96 22.74
CA LEU A 785 31.52 -2.69 22.80
C LEU A 785 31.65 -1.98 21.46
N ARG A 786 30.54 -1.81 20.76
CA ARG A 786 30.46 -1.03 19.52
C ARG A 786 29.44 0.08 19.71
N ILE A 787 29.86 1.31 19.40
CA ILE A 787 29.01 2.50 19.33
C ILE A 787 28.80 2.80 17.85
N TYR A 788 27.59 3.11 17.43
CA TYR A 788 27.32 3.44 16.04
C TYR A 788 26.28 4.54 15.91
N GLY A 789 26.38 5.26 14.81
CA GLY A 789 25.37 6.18 14.32
C GLY A 789 24.86 5.72 12.97
N SER A 790 23.55 5.73 12.78
CA SER A 790 22.92 5.41 11.49
C SER A 790 21.96 6.52 11.07
N VAL A 791 21.93 6.78 9.77
CA VAL A 791 20.93 7.66 9.16
C VAL A 791 20.17 6.86 8.12
N TYR A 792 18.84 6.89 8.21
CA TYR A 792 17.97 6.25 7.24
C TYR A 792 17.33 7.29 6.34
N ASN A 793 17.17 6.96 5.05
CA ASN A 793 16.57 7.83 4.02
C ASN A 793 17.22 9.22 4.00
N LEU A 794 18.56 9.28 3.99
CA LEU A 794 19.29 10.54 4.10
C LEU A 794 18.93 11.51 2.97
N PHE A 795 18.85 11.00 1.74
CA PHE A 795 18.37 11.76 0.58
C PHE A 795 17.79 10.83 -0.48
N THR A 796 16.88 11.40 -1.28
CA THR A 796 16.32 10.78 -2.49
C THR A 796 16.49 11.76 -3.64
N ILE A 797 17.06 11.30 -4.74
CA ILE A 797 17.18 12.05 -5.99
C ILE A 797 16.07 11.54 -6.89
N THR A 798 15.14 12.41 -7.27
CA THR A 798 13.97 12.06 -8.10
C THR A 798 13.46 13.30 -8.82
N GLY A 799 12.78 13.10 -9.95
CA GLY A 799 12.01 14.12 -10.66
C GLY A 799 10.55 14.21 -10.21
N TYR A 800 10.11 13.28 -9.37
CA TYR A 800 8.73 13.22 -8.90
C TYR A 800 8.36 14.44 -8.02
N SER A 801 7.20 15.03 -8.27
CA SER A 801 6.76 16.25 -7.58
C SER A 801 6.07 16.00 -6.24
N GLY A 802 5.66 14.78 -5.93
CA GLY A 802 5.03 14.37 -4.68
C GLY A 802 6.02 14.15 -3.53
N LEU A 803 5.53 13.63 -2.41
CA LEU A 803 6.32 13.50 -1.17
C LEU A 803 7.37 12.39 -1.23
N ASP A 804 7.05 11.26 -1.86
CA ASP A 804 7.93 10.10 -1.99
C ASP A 804 7.63 9.34 -3.29
N PRO A 805 8.64 8.98 -4.10
CA PRO A 805 8.44 8.24 -5.34
C PRO A 805 8.15 6.74 -5.13
N GLU A 806 8.38 6.19 -3.94
CA GLU A 806 8.02 4.80 -3.60
C GLU A 806 6.58 4.72 -3.10
N VAL A 807 5.65 5.04 -3.97
CA VAL A 807 4.22 4.99 -3.68
C VAL A 807 3.55 3.81 -4.38
N SER A 808 2.61 3.20 -3.71
CA SER A 808 1.70 2.20 -4.26
C SER A 808 0.49 2.13 -3.35
N ALA A 809 -0.39 3.11 -3.48
CA ALA A 809 -1.62 3.14 -2.73
C ALA A 809 -2.59 2.10 -3.28
N ASN A 810 -2.94 1.09 -2.50
CA ASN A 810 -3.96 0.14 -2.90
C ASN A 810 -5.35 0.73 -2.59
N SER A 811 -5.97 1.33 -3.59
CA SER A 811 -7.23 2.06 -3.49
C SER A 811 -8.22 1.67 -4.58
N SER A 812 -8.36 0.37 -4.84
CA SER A 812 -9.35 -0.14 -5.79
C SER A 812 -10.77 -0.02 -5.23
N GLN A 813 -11.72 0.45 -6.03
CA GLN A 813 -13.15 0.45 -5.69
C GLN A 813 -13.71 -0.95 -5.50
N ASN A 814 -13.10 -1.96 -6.10
CA ASN A 814 -13.56 -3.34 -6.13
C ASN A 814 -12.81 -4.23 -5.12
N ASN A 815 -12.60 -3.76 -3.90
CA ASN A 815 -12.05 -4.53 -2.79
C ASN A 815 -10.72 -5.26 -3.11
N ALA A 816 -9.71 -4.53 -3.56
CA ALA A 816 -8.34 -5.03 -3.75
C ALA A 816 -8.19 -6.22 -4.73
N ARG A 817 -9.14 -6.46 -5.61
CA ARG A 817 -9.04 -7.53 -6.62
C ARG A 817 -7.86 -7.34 -7.56
N TYR A 818 -7.60 -6.10 -7.91
CA TYR A 818 -6.55 -5.74 -8.85
C TYR A 818 -5.65 -4.68 -8.24
N PRO A 819 -4.33 -4.85 -8.34
CA PRO A 819 -3.40 -3.89 -7.75
C PRO A 819 -3.43 -2.56 -8.49
N THR A 820 -3.47 -1.47 -7.74
CA THR A 820 -3.35 -0.10 -8.23
C THR A 820 -1.90 0.37 -8.09
N THR A 821 -1.00 -0.30 -8.81
CA THR A 821 0.44 -0.03 -8.77
C THR A 821 0.73 1.42 -9.17
N GLY A 822 1.65 2.07 -8.48
CA GLY A 822 2.10 3.42 -8.79
C GLY A 822 1.11 4.54 -8.48
N LEU A 823 -0.04 4.24 -7.84
CA LEU A 823 -1.00 5.24 -7.40
C LEU A 823 -0.46 6.04 -6.21
N ASP A 824 -0.42 7.37 -6.31
CA ASP A 824 -0.24 8.27 -5.17
C ASP A 824 -1.51 9.08 -4.91
N TRP A 825 -2.20 8.72 -3.83
CA TRP A 825 -3.33 9.48 -3.32
C TRP A 825 -3.28 9.58 -1.79
N GLY A 826 -2.59 10.62 -1.29
CA GLY A 826 -2.44 10.85 0.14
C GLY A 826 -1.51 9.86 0.83
N SER A 827 -0.53 9.33 0.11
CA SER A 827 0.44 8.37 0.66
C SER A 827 1.27 8.98 1.78
N TYR A 828 1.55 8.17 2.80
CA TYR A 828 2.37 8.59 3.93
C TYR A 828 3.84 8.73 3.53
N PRO A 829 4.49 9.88 3.79
CA PRO A 829 5.88 10.08 3.39
C PRO A 829 6.85 9.28 4.26
N ARG A 830 7.98 8.85 3.69
CA ARG A 830 9.03 8.18 4.46
C ARG A 830 9.81 9.17 5.32
N ALA A 831 10.03 8.77 6.58
CA ALA A 831 10.82 9.56 7.52
C ALA A 831 12.31 9.51 7.22
N ARG A 832 13.01 10.62 7.43
CA ARG A 832 14.45 10.63 7.65
C ARG A 832 14.70 10.38 9.13
N SER A 833 15.44 9.30 9.46
CA SER A 833 15.67 8.92 10.85
C SER A 833 17.17 8.93 11.20
N PHE A 834 17.50 9.41 12.39
CA PHE A 834 18.84 9.39 12.96
C PHE A 834 18.84 8.46 14.17
N VAL A 835 19.72 7.48 14.17
CA VAL A 835 19.81 6.49 15.23
C VAL A 835 21.21 6.50 15.82
N VAL A 836 21.28 6.47 17.14
CA VAL A 836 22.52 6.20 17.89
C VAL A 836 22.32 4.90 18.64
N GLY A 837 23.22 3.96 18.46
CA GLY A 837 23.12 2.64 19.05
C GLY A 837 24.38 2.17 19.74
N LEU A 838 24.18 1.24 20.67
CA LEU A 838 25.22 0.61 21.48
C LEU A 838 25.03 -0.90 21.45
N ASN A 839 26.07 -1.63 21.05
CA ASN A 839 26.12 -3.09 21.11
C ASN A 839 27.11 -3.55 22.16
N LEU A 840 26.65 -4.29 23.14
CA LEU A 840 27.43 -4.82 24.25
C LEU A 840 27.45 -6.34 24.24
N ALA A 841 28.57 -6.98 24.54
CA ALA A 841 28.65 -8.38 24.93
C ALA A 841 29.57 -8.52 26.14
N PHE A 842 29.19 -9.39 27.07
CA PHE A 842 29.93 -9.68 28.32
C PHE A 842 29.78 -11.14 28.70
#